data_9bf783bd06198005bc17180044537c67
#
_entry.id   9bf783bd06198005bc17180044537c67
#
_cell.length_a   1.000
_cell.length_b   1.000
_cell.length_c   1.000
_cell.angle_alpha   90.00
_cell.angle_beta   90.00
_cell.angle_gamma   90.00
#
_symmetry.space_group_name_H-M   'P 1'
#
loop_
_entity.id
_entity.type
_entity.pdbx_description
1 polymer ?
#
loop_
_entity_poly.entity_id
_entity_poly.type
_entity_poly.pdbx_seq_one_letter_code
_entity_poly.pdbx_strand_id
1 'polypeptide(L)'
;MTPAISGRPIIPILRRLAAVSWPTRVAALVALVVAGVGALGPVRPVGAAAVAVLVGLAGHGLIGSATGRLPWATRTGVAVGAGALVAVVPLLGLADAGWFGPLGVAAVGVLLVLCAASGPGRSRRVGALPVVLLALAGAGAAVLPAYAFDVGGRDAGFYVMTSEHLRADGGLDLSLDRDVRDGLRDQAPTLGVDDEKPLPGFFVRGTDAGGTTSVVPHGYHLTPAAMAGGATVTGGGGQWVITLLGGVLVLLAAGVAALLVRPGLRTVATVAAALLLAGNAALIYFSRYPMTEVPSGVVLLTAGLAAAAALRGAGPRVAILAGAALGTAPLVRPDAWPLLVVAPVAALLLHGAGGRRLSRAFAAGLVPLVVLAALRALTASRGYTLETIGYVLGGVSPTVVVLGLAILAGGLCTAVVLLPEAPLRRAGARLGATADDARVRRVLAALVVLGAVVLAVHPPALGLEIFREYATRPGVLLAGAGVAGLLLAPTEARRRIPPLLPLLALAVVALGLVARDPQVLVPDQYWTARRYLPVALPVTAALAGLAVALAWGARRRGRGGLAVAVLAPLLAALALAGSLSDARQALTVTEFDGVPQQVDRIDALITGEDPLVLMGPGYAAWGVLGPALELRQGRDVVMLRAARDDGAQRTATLDDPRFSRWLGAVARRRPVYLVTANVPPFGIASNAADVRPETVGSLPLAITQIDQRVGGPPTSHATQTDQIAVYRLAPGTGR
;
A
#
# COMPACT_ATOMS: atom_id res chain seq x y z
N MET A 1 -46.19 12.62 30.87
CA MET A 1 -45.94 13.08 29.48
C MET A 1 -44.83 12.23 28.91
N THR A 2 -45.17 11.18 28.20
CA THR A 2 -44.26 10.30 27.49
C THR A 2 -44.02 10.89 26.08
N PRO A 3 -42.78 11.12 25.65
CA PRO A 3 -42.54 11.61 24.30
C PRO A 3 -42.80 10.48 23.27
N ALA A 4 -43.70 10.75 22.35
CA ALA A 4 -44.01 9.89 21.22
C ALA A 4 -42.77 9.85 20.29
N ILE A 5 -42.08 8.72 20.23
CA ILE A 5 -41.03 8.44 19.22
C ILE A 5 -41.73 8.36 17.87
N SER A 6 -41.59 9.40 17.06
CA SER A 6 -42.15 9.45 15.70
C SER A 6 -41.40 8.45 14.77
N GLY A 7 -42.03 7.31 14.50
CA GLY A 7 -41.52 6.21 13.68
C GLY A 7 -41.38 6.50 12.20
N ARG A 8 -40.72 7.59 11.75
CA ARG A 8 -40.69 7.99 10.35
C ARG A 8 -39.36 7.85 9.54
N PRO A 9 -38.20 7.39 10.04
CA PRO A 9 -37.03 7.26 9.16
C PRO A 9 -36.83 5.89 8.52
N ILE A 10 -37.49 4.82 9.00
CA ILE A 10 -37.22 3.43 8.52
C ILE A 10 -37.86 3.15 7.16
N ILE A 11 -39.01 3.74 6.88
CA ILE A 11 -39.79 3.47 5.65
C ILE A 11 -39.07 3.88 4.35
N PRO A 12 -38.34 5.02 4.25
CA PRO A 12 -37.59 5.37 3.06
C PRO A 12 -36.41 4.42 2.78
N ILE A 13 -35.75 3.92 3.83
CA ILE A 13 -34.65 2.96 3.71
C ILE A 13 -35.17 1.62 3.20
N LEU A 14 -36.25 1.12 3.77
CA LEU A 14 -36.90 -0.12 3.34
C LEU A 14 -37.44 -0.02 1.90
N ARG A 15 -37.99 1.14 1.49
CA ARG A 15 -38.41 1.38 0.09
C ARG A 15 -37.20 1.44 -0.85
N ARG A 16 -36.06 2.00 -0.45
CA ARG A 16 -34.82 1.99 -1.22
C ARG A 16 -34.24 0.57 -1.35
N LEU A 17 -34.23 -0.21 -0.30
CA LEU A 17 -33.87 -1.63 -0.32
C LEU A 17 -34.80 -2.43 -1.24
N ALA A 18 -36.09 -2.11 -1.27
CA ALA A 18 -37.06 -2.72 -2.17
C ALA A 18 -36.83 -2.40 -3.65
N ALA A 19 -36.19 -1.28 -3.98
CA ALA A 19 -35.89 -0.82 -5.34
C ALA A 19 -34.58 -1.39 -5.91
N VAL A 20 -33.72 -2.04 -5.11
CA VAL A 20 -32.49 -2.68 -5.57
C VAL A 20 -32.82 -3.96 -6.33
N SER A 21 -32.14 -4.21 -7.43
CA SER A 21 -32.38 -5.43 -8.22
C SER A 21 -32.16 -6.70 -7.36
N TRP A 22 -33.03 -7.67 -7.50
CA TRP A 22 -32.93 -8.95 -6.78
C TRP A 22 -31.53 -9.58 -6.81
N PRO A 23 -30.81 -9.64 -7.95
CA PRO A 23 -29.44 -10.19 -7.99
C PRO A 23 -28.46 -9.44 -7.09
N THR A 24 -28.55 -8.13 -7.00
CA THR A 24 -27.66 -7.30 -6.16
C THR A 24 -27.92 -7.54 -4.66
N ARG A 25 -29.21 -7.71 -4.27
CA ARG A 25 -29.58 -8.03 -2.88
C ARG A 25 -29.10 -9.41 -2.47
N VAL A 26 -29.34 -10.40 -3.33
CA VAL A 26 -28.92 -11.78 -3.07
C VAL A 26 -27.39 -11.86 -3.01
N ALA A 27 -26.67 -11.21 -3.94
CA ALA A 27 -25.22 -11.22 -3.94
C ALA A 27 -24.64 -10.52 -2.68
N ALA A 28 -25.22 -9.40 -2.24
CA ALA A 28 -24.79 -8.71 -1.02
C ALA A 28 -25.09 -9.57 0.23
N LEU A 29 -26.26 -10.19 0.31
CA LEU A 29 -26.63 -11.07 1.41
C LEU A 29 -25.75 -12.33 1.45
N VAL A 30 -25.54 -12.97 0.30
CA VAL A 30 -24.64 -14.12 0.18
C VAL A 30 -23.22 -13.75 0.57
N ALA A 31 -22.71 -12.60 0.09
CA ALA A 31 -21.38 -12.11 0.47
C ALA A 31 -21.25 -11.89 1.98
N LEU A 32 -22.27 -11.32 2.61
CA LEU A 32 -22.30 -11.09 4.07
C LEU A 32 -22.36 -12.41 4.86
N VAL A 33 -23.25 -13.33 4.46
CA VAL A 33 -23.40 -14.64 5.12
C VAL A 33 -22.11 -15.45 4.96
N VAL A 34 -21.53 -15.47 3.77
CA VAL A 34 -20.30 -16.22 3.50
C VAL A 34 -19.11 -15.60 4.21
N ALA A 35 -19.05 -14.27 4.33
CA ALA A 35 -18.03 -13.59 5.16
C ALA A 35 -18.17 -13.99 6.64
N GLY A 36 -19.40 -14.06 7.17
CA GLY A 36 -19.65 -14.53 8.53
C GLY A 36 -19.27 -15.99 8.74
N VAL A 37 -19.60 -16.87 7.80
CA VAL A 37 -19.20 -18.28 7.83
C VAL A 37 -17.69 -18.46 7.69
N GLY A 38 -17.03 -17.64 6.86
CA GLY A 38 -15.57 -17.64 6.70
C GLY A 38 -14.81 -17.32 7.99
N ALA A 39 -15.42 -16.56 8.90
CA ALA A 39 -14.83 -16.24 10.20
C ALA A 39 -14.88 -17.45 11.19
N LEU A 40 -15.72 -18.45 10.94
CA LEU A 40 -15.97 -19.57 11.85
C LEU A 40 -15.12 -20.84 11.57
N GLY A 41 -14.30 -20.87 10.50
CA GLY A 41 -13.53 -22.08 10.20
C GLY A 41 -12.61 -22.00 8.94
N PRO A 42 -12.12 -23.14 8.42
CA PRO A 42 -11.09 -23.21 7.37
C PRO A 42 -11.54 -22.76 5.97
N VAL A 43 -12.51 -21.87 5.87
CA VAL A 43 -13.15 -21.41 4.62
C VAL A 43 -12.59 -20.07 4.14
N ARG A 44 -11.30 -19.80 4.42
CA ARG A 44 -10.60 -18.55 4.01
C ARG A 44 -10.88 -18.12 2.56
N PRO A 45 -10.77 -19.01 1.54
CA PRO A 45 -11.03 -18.61 0.15
C PRO A 45 -12.44 -18.09 -0.07
N VAL A 46 -13.41 -18.67 0.63
CA VAL A 46 -14.83 -18.30 0.52
C VAL A 46 -15.06 -16.92 1.16
N GLY A 47 -14.50 -16.68 2.34
CA GLY A 47 -14.56 -15.37 3.00
C GLY A 47 -13.91 -14.27 2.17
N ALA A 48 -12.73 -14.52 1.62
CA ALA A 48 -12.02 -13.57 0.76
C ALA A 48 -12.79 -13.29 -0.56
N ALA A 49 -13.38 -14.31 -1.17
CA ALA A 49 -14.26 -14.14 -2.33
C ALA A 49 -15.45 -13.26 -2.01
N ALA A 50 -16.09 -13.48 -0.87
CA ALA A 50 -17.23 -12.70 -0.41
C ALA A 50 -16.87 -11.22 -0.18
N VAL A 51 -15.75 -10.95 0.47
CA VAL A 51 -15.25 -9.58 0.67
C VAL A 51 -14.99 -8.88 -0.67
N ALA A 52 -14.32 -9.55 -1.61
CA ALA A 52 -14.03 -8.99 -2.92
C ALA A 52 -15.32 -8.63 -3.69
N VAL A 53 -16.31 -9.52 -3.65
CA VAL A 53 -17.62 -9.29 -4.28
C VAL A 53 -18.38 -8.16 -3.58
N LEU A 54 -18.42 -8.15 -2.25
CA LEU A 54 -19.12 -7.12 -1.49
C LEU A 54 -18.53 -5.73 -1.72
N VAL A 55 -17.21 -5.60 -1.74
CA VAL A 55 -16.50 -4.36 -2.07
C VAL A 55 -16.88 -3.88 -3.49
N GLY A 56 -16.86 -4.79 -4.47
CA GLY A 56 -17.25 -4.47 -5.84
C GLY A 56 -18.72 -4.02 -5.97
N LEU A 57 -19.63 -4.68 -5.26
CA LEU A 57 -21.06 -4.34 -5.25
C LEU A 57 -21.34 -3.02 -4.53
N ALA A 58 -20.66 -2.75 -3.41
CA ALA A 58 -20.76 -1.47 -2.68
C ALA A 58 -20.37 -0.30 -3.56
N GLY A 59 -19.22 -0.38 -4.22
CA GLY A 59 -18.78 0.64 -5.15
C GLY A 59 -19.71 0.79 -6.36
N HIS A 60 -20.22 -0.32 -6.90
CA HIS A 60 -21.21 -0.26 -7.97
C HIS A 60 -22.49 0.46 -7.54
N GLY A 61 -22.98 0.22 -6.32
CA GLY A 61 -24.13 0.92 -5.75
C GLY A 61 -23.90 2.42 -5.67
N LEU A 62 -22.72 2.84 -5.25
CA LEU A 62 -22.36 4.27 -5.13
C LEU A 62 -22.30 5.02 -6.47
N ILE A 63 -21.70 4.39 -7.49
CA ILE A 63 -21.39 5.07 -8.76
C ILE A 63 -22.14 4.52 -9.98
N GLY A 64 -22.86 3.42 -9.86
CA GLY A 64 -23.36 2.59 -10.97
C GLY A 64 -24.15 3.33 -12.05
N SER A 65 -25.03 4.25 -11.66
CA SER A 65 -25.81 5.05 -12.66
C SER A 65 -24.94 6.06 -13.42
N ALA A 66 -23.86 6.55 -12.80
CA ALA A 66 -22.96 7.53 -13.37
C ALA A 66 -22.03 6.92 -14.43
N THR A 67 -21.79 5.61 -14.37
CA THR A 67 -20.78 4.93 -15.21
C THR A 67 -21.36 4.12 -16.38
N GLY A 68 -22.66 4.20 -16.61
CA GLY A 68 -23.37 3.35 -17.60
C GLY A 68 -22.86 3.42 -19.04
N ARG A 69 -22.17 4.51 -19.41
CA ARG A 69 -21.57 4.70 -20.75
C ARG A 69 -20.11 4.27 -20.85
N LEU A 70 -19.47 3.94 -19.72
CA LEU A 70 -18.08 3.51 -19.67
C LEU A 70 -17.89 2.07 -20.13
N PRO A 71 -16.69 1.70 -20.61
CA PRO A 71 -16.30 0.30 -20.80
C PRO A 71 -16.51 -0.52 -19.53
N TRP A 72 -16.83 -1.81 -19.67
CA TRP A 72 -17.08 -2.66 -18.50
C TRP A 72 -15.88 -2.73 -17.54
N ALA A 73 -14.65 -2.88 -18.05
CA ALA A 73 -13.44 -2.93 -17.25
C ALA A 73 -13.21 -1.60 -16.50
N THR A 74 -13.37 -0.45 -17.16
CA THR A 74 -13.30 0.87 -16.53
C THR A 74 -14.35 1.01 -15.43
N ARG A 75 -15.61 0.63 -15.72
CA ARG A 75 -16.72 0.70 -14.76
C ARG A 75 -16.46 -0.18 -13.54
N THR A 76 -16.00 -1.42 -13.77
CA THR A 76 -15.70 -2.35 -12.69
C THR A 76 -14.50 -1.85 -11.86
N GLY A 77 -13.43 -1.37 -12.50
CA GLY A 77 -12.27 -0.80 -11.79
C GLY A 77 -12.65 0.39 -10.92
N VAL A 78 -13.39 1.37 -11.47
CA VAL A 78 -13.88 2.53 -10.69
C VAL A 78 -14.81 2.09 -9.55
N ALA A 79 -15.66 1.08 -9.77
CA ALA A 79 -16.53 0.54 -8.73
C ALA A 79 -15.74 -0.14 -7.60
N VAL A 80 -14.81 -1.03 -7.95
CA VAL A 80 -13.98 -1.72 -6.94
C VAL A 80 -13.13 -0.73 -6.16
N GLY A 81 -12.55 0.27 -6.82
CA GLY A 81 -11.82 1.35 -6.15
C GLY A 81 -12.70 2.15 -5.17
N ALA A 82 -13.94 2.48 -5.56
CA ALA A 82 -14.89 3.16 -4.68
C ALA A 82 -15.25 2.31 -3.44
N GLY A 83 -15.52 1.03 -3.65
CA GLY A 83 -15.83 0.11 -2.56
C GLY A 83 -14.64 -0.13 -1.63
N ALA A 84 -13.43 -0.22 -2.18
CA ALA A 84 -12.21 -0.35 -1.39
C ALA A 84 -12.00 0.85 -0.45
N LEU A 85 -12.20 2.08 -0.94
CA LEU A 85 -12.09 3.28 -0.10
C LEU A 85 -13.13 3.30 1.02
N VAL A 86 -14.38 2.91 0.72
CA VAL A 86 -15.45 2.83 1.73
C VAL A 86 -15.17 1.73 2.75
N ALA A 87 -14.44 0.68 2.39
CA ALA A 87 -14.02 -0.34 3.33
C ALA A 87 -12.87 0.14 4.22
N VAL A 88 -11.78 0.64 3.63
CA VAL A 88 -10.52 0.83 4.37
C VAL A 88 -10.46 2.12 5.19
N VAL A 89 -11.10 3.21 4.76
CA VAL A 89 -11.07 4.48 5.50
C VAL A 89 -11.79 4.37 6.86
N PRO A 90 -13.00 3.77 6.96
CA PRO A 90 -13.62 3.52 8.26
C PRO A 90 -12.84 2.54 9.14
N LEU A 91 -12.21 1.50 8.58
CA LEU A 91 -11.36 0.59 9.34
C LEU A 91 -10.20 1.32 10.02
N LEU A 92 -9.58 2.29 9.31
CA LEU A 92 -8.57 3.16 9.90
C LEU A 92 -9.15 4.02 11.02
N GLY A 93 -10.34 4.58 10.84
CA GLY A 93 -11.02 5.35 11.89
C GLY A 93 -11.33 4.53 13.13
N LEU A 94 -11.70 3.26 12.98
CA LEU A 94 -11.89 2.32 14.11
C LEU A 94 -10.58 2.04 14.83
N ALA A 95 -9.48 1.86 14.10
CA ALA A 95 -8.14 1.66 14.66
C ALA A 95 -7.69 2.87 15.50
N ASP A 96 -7.93 4.09 14.99
CA ASP A 96 -7.62 5.33 15.71
C ASP A 96 -8.45 5.55 16.96
N ALA A 97 -9.70 5.11 16.93
CA ALA A 97 -10.62 5.24 18.05
C ALA A 97 -10.43 4.14 19.12
N GLY A 98 -9.56 3.15 18.90
CA GLY A 98 -9.44 1.99 19.78
C GLY A 98 -10.66 1.06 19.73
N TRP A 99 -11.44 1.11 18.65
CA TRP A 99 -12.70 0.34 18.49
C TRP A 99 -12.58 -0.73 17.40
N PHE A 100 -11.35 -1.07 17.02
CA PHE A 100 -11.13 -2.10 16.04
C PHE A 100 -11.41 -3.47 16.65
N GLY A 101 -12.41 -4.17 16.13
CA GLY A 101 -12.80 -5.49 16.62
C GLY A 101 -13.89 -6.11 15.73
N PRO A 102 -14.38 -7.31 16.05
CA PRO A 102 -15.38 -8.00 15.22
C PRO A 102 -16.64 -7.17 14.97
N LEU A 103 -17.13 -6.44 15.99
CA LEU A 103 -18.31 -5.57 15.86
C LEU A 103 -18.02 -4.35 14.97
N GLY A 104 -16.86 -3.72 15.12
CA GLY A 104 -16.44 -2.60 14.27
C GLY A 104 -16.31 -3.04 12.81
N VAL A 105 -15.66 -4.16 12.54
CA VAL A 105 -15.52 -4.74 11.20
C VAL A 105 -16.89 -5.11 10.62
N ALA A 106 -17.80 -5.69 11.43
CA ALA A 106 -19.17 -5.98 11.01
C ALA A 106 -19.94 -4.69 10.66
N ALA A 107 -19.76 -3.59 11.40
CA ALA A 107 -20.36 -2.29 11.07
C ALA A 107 -19.89 -1.77 9.71
N VAL A 108 -18.60 -1.93 9.38
CA VAL A 108 -18.09 -1.62 8.03
C VAL A 108 -18.72 -2.53 6.98
N GLY A 109 -18.91 -3.81 7.27
CA GLY A 109 -19.64 -4.75 6.42
C GLY A 109 -21.08 -4.29 6.14
N VAL A 110 -21.80 -3.85 7.16
CA VAL A 110 -23.15 -3.25 7.04
C VAL A 110 -23.11 -2.00 6.16
N LEU A 111 -22.14 -1.11 6.37
CA LEU A 111 -21.96 0.08 5.53
C LEU A 111 -21.78 -0.31 4.05
N LEU A 112 -20.98 -1.32 3.75
CA LEU A 112 -20.78 -1.82 2.38
C LEU A 112 -22.10 -2.36 1.80
N VAL A 113 -22.90 -3.09 2.56
CA VAL A 113 -24.23 -3.56 2.13
C VAL A 113 -25.18 -2.39 1.86
N LEU A 114 -25.19 -1.38 2.73
CA LEU A 114 -26.00 -0.17 2.52
C LEU A 114 -25.57 0.59 1.26
N CYS A 115 -24.26 0.68 1.02
CA CYS A 115 -23.73 1.27 -0.21
C CYS A 115 -24.14 0.46 -1.45
N ALA A 116 -24.06 -0.87 -1.42
CA ALA A 116 -24.52 -1.75 -2.50
C ALA A 116 -26.03 -1.56 -2.77
N ALA A 117 -26.81 -1.38 -1.71
CA ALA A 117 -28.26 -1.16 -1.78
C ALA A 117 -28.67 0.24 -2.25
N SER A 118 -27.78 1.24 -2.18
CA SER A 118 -28.09 2.64 -2.50
C SER A 118 -28.21 2.94 -4.00
N GLY A 119 -27.85 1.99 -4.86
CA GLY A 119 -27.93 2.13 -6.32
C GLY A 119 -29.37 2.35 -6.82
N PRO A 120 -29.58 3.22 -7.82
CA PRO A 120 -30.91 3.44 -8.39
C PRO A 120 -31.42 2.14 -9.05
N GLY A 121 -32.65 1.75 -8.75
CA GLY A 121 -33.25 0.46 -9.11
C GLY A 121 -33.34 0.14 -10.62
N ARG A 122 -33.06 1.12 -11.48
CA ARG A 122 -32.93 0.96 -12.94
C ARG A 122 -31.47 0.91 -13.43
N SER A 123 -30.47 0.90 -12.51
CA SER A 123 -29.08 0.74 -12.94
C SER A 123 -28.94 -0.62 -13.64
N ARG A 124 -28.28 -0.62 -14.78
CA ARG A 124 -28.01 -1.83 -15.58
C ARG A 124 -27.45 -2.91 -14.65
N ARG A 125 -28.02 -4.12 -14.75
CA ARG A 125 -27.60 -5.31 -13.96
C ARG A 125 -26.08 -5.40 -13.94
N VAL A 126 -25.52 -5.63 -12.78
CA VAL A 126 -24.11 -6.04 -12.69
C VAL A 126 -24.03 -7.35 -13.46
N GLY A 127 -23.20 -7.42 -14.49
CA GLY A 127 -23.03 -8.67 -15.24
C GLY A 127 -22.45 -9.76 -14.33
N ALA A 128 -22.78 -11.01 -14.58
CA ALA A 128 -22.25 -12.13 -13.82
C ALA A 128 -20.69 -12.19 -13.90
N LEU A 129 -20.12 -11.88 -15.05
CA LEU A 129 -18.68 -11.95 -15.27
C LEU A 129 -17.84 -11.12 -14.28
N PRO A 130 -18.10 -9.82 -14.02
CA PRO A 130 -17.36 -9.09 -13.00
C PRO A 130 -17.48 -9.69 -11.60
N VAL A 131 -18.65 -10.20 -11.23
CA VAL A 131 -18.87 -10.84 -9.92
C VAL A 131 -18.04 -12.12 -9.80
N VAL A 132 -18.07 -12.97 -10.82
CA VAL A 132 -17.28 -14.20 -10.86
C VAL A 132 -15.78 -13.90 -10.83
N LEU A 133 -15.30 -12.92 -11.61
CA LEU A 133 -13.89 -12.55 -11.62
C LEU A 133 -13.42 -12.01 -10.26
N LEU A 134 -14.24 -11.20 -9.57
CA LEU A 134 -13.92 -10.72 -8.22
C LEU A 134 -13.92 -11.87 -7.19
N ALA A 135 -14.88 -12.79 -7.29
CA ALA A 135 -14.92 -13.96 -6.42
C ALA A 135 -13.67 -14.85 -6.61
N LEU A 136 -13.31 -15.12 -7.87
CA LEU A 136 -12.10 -15.90 -8.20
C LEU A 136 -10.82 -15.17 -7.76
N ALA A 137 -10.76 -13.84 -7.93
CA ALA A 137 -9.63 -13.06 -7.46
C ALA A 137 -9.48 -13.11 -5.93
N GLY A 138 -10.59 -12.98 -5.18
CA GLY A 138 -10.59 -13.08 -3.72
C GLY A 138 -10.21 -14.47 -3.24
N ALA A 139 -10.82 -15.52 -3.80
CA ALA A 139 -10.49 -16.91 -3.47
C ALA A 139 -9.02 -17.23 -3.79
N GLY A 140 -8.56 -16.85 -4.98
CA GLY A 140 -7.17 -17.04 -5.41
C GLY A 140 -6.17 -16.32 -4.50
N ALA A 141 -6.48 -15.09 -4.09
CA ALA A 141 -5.64 -14.32 -3.17
C ALA A 141 -5.46 -15.02 -1.81
N ALA A 142 -6.50 -15.68 -1.31
CA ALA A 142 -6.44 -16.40 -0.04
C ALA A 142 -5.74 -17.76 -0.12
N VAL A 143 -5.58 -18.31 -1.32
CA VAL A 143 -4.89 -19.59 -1.55
C VAL A 143 -3.41 -19.37 -1.88
N LEU A 144 -3.08 -18.27 -2.57
CA LEU A 144 -1.69 -17.96 -2.91
C LEU A 144 -0.89 -17.69 -1.64
N PRO A 145 0.28 -18.32 -1.46
CA PRO A 145 1.09 -18.11 -0.27
C PRO A 145 1.64 -16.68 -0.25
N ALA A 146 1.32 -15.93 0.79
CA ALA A 146 2.05 -14.72 1.12
C ALA A 146 3.43 -15.07 1.68
N TYR A 147 4.36 -14.11 1.70
CA TYR A 147 5.62 -14.28 2.42
C TYR A 147 5.37 -14.25 3.92
N ALA A 148 6.11 -15.04 4.70
CA ALA A 148 5.83 -15.29 6.11
C ALA A 148 6.42 -14.21 7.04
N PHE A 149 5.98 -12.98 6.90
CA PHE A 149 6.43 -11.84 7.70
C PHE A 149 5.72 -11.70 9.07
N ASP A 150 5.22 -12.78 9.63
CA ASP A 150 4.53 -12.77 10.94
C ASP A 150 5.53 -12.67 12.12
N VAL A 151 6.75 -12.22 11.87
CA VAL A 151 7.87 -12.26 12.81
C VAL A 151 8.74 -10.98 12.79
N GLY A 152 8.30 -9.91 12.22
CA GLY A 152 9.17 -8.77 11.98
C GLY A 152 9.97 -8.92 10.69
N GLY A 153 11.14 -8.34 10.64
CA GLY A 153 11.97 -8.29 9.46
C GLY A 153 11.48 -7.25 8.45
N ARG A 154 12.13 -6.11 8.37
CA ARG A 154 11.80 -4.96 7.52
C ARG A 154 10.38 -4.39 7.77
N ASP A 155 9.96 -3.42 6.98
CA ASP A 155 8.66 -2.75 7.12
C ASP A 155 7.47 -3.72 7.00
N ALA A 156 7.60 -4.77 6.19
CA ALA A 156 6.54 -5.75 5.96
C ALA A 156 6.09 -6.46 7.23
N GLY A 157 7.04 -6.90 8.04
CA GLY A 157 6.75 -7.54 9.31
C GLY A 157 6.04 -6.60 10.29
N PHE A 158 6.47 -5.35 10.35
CA PHE A 158 5.80 -4.35 11.19
C PHE A 158 4.35 -4.11 10.76
N TYR A 159 4.04 -4.09 9.46
CA TYR A 159 2.67 -3.96 9.00
C TYR A 159 1.80 -5.17 9.35
N VAL A 160 2.36 -6.39 9.25
CA VAL A 160 1.64 -7.61 9.63
C VAL A 160 1.40 -7.62 11.14
N MET A 161 2.43 -7.39 11.95
CA MET A 161 2.30 -7.37 13.42
C MET A 161 1.37 -6.25 13.89
N THR A 162 1.42 -5.06 13.27
CA THR A 162 0.44 -3.99 13.55
C THR A 162 -0.98 -4.46 13.25
N SER A 163 -1.19 -5.23 12.17
CA SER A 163 -2.52 -5.76 11.86
C SER A 163 -2.99 -6.81 12.88
N GLU A 164 -2.10 -7.59 13.43
CA GLU A 164 -2.40 -8.58 14.48
C GLU A 164 -2.67 -7.90 15.81
N HIS A 165 -1.86 -6.91 16.19
CA HIS A 165 -2.09 -6.08 17.38
C HIS A 165 -3.46 -5.38 17.30
N LEU A 166 -3.80 -4.73 16.18
CA LEU A 166 -5.12 -4.13 15.99
C LEU A 166 -6.28 -5.12 16.21
N ARG A 167 -6.10 -6.36 15.78
CA ARG A 167 -7.12 -7.40 15.95
C ARG A 167 -7.24 -7.88 17.38
N ALA A 168 -6.12 -7.92 18.13
CA ALA A 168 -6.07 -8.37 19.52
C ALA A 168 -6.56 -7.27 20.47
N ASP A 169 -6.06 -6.06 20.33
CA ASP A 169 -6.21 -4.99 21.31
C ASP A 169 -7.17 -3.87 20.90
N GLY A 170 -7.55 -3.84 19.63
CA GLY A 170 -8.54 -2.90 19.11
C GLY A 170 -8.02 -1.50 18.80
N GLY A 171 -6.78 -1.17 19.14
CA GLY A 171 -6.15 0.14 18.98
C GLY A 171 -4.74 0.07 18.39
N LEU A 172 -4.18 1.23 18.08
CA LEU A 172 -2.80 1.35 17.59
C LEU A 172 -1.77 1.52 18.72
N ASP A 173 -2.21 1.95 19.89
CA ASP A 173 -1.34 2.26 21.00
C ASP A 173 -0.89 1.00 21.72
N LEU A 174 0.41 0.85 21.92
CA LEU A 174 1.03 -0.15 22.77
C LEU A 174 1.61 0.54 23.99
N SER A 175 1.31 0.03 25.18
CA SER A 175 1.86 0.54 26.46
C SER A 175 3.16 -0.17 26.76
N LEU A 176 4.22 0.58 27.05
CA LEU A 176 5.50 0.04 27.50
C LEU A 176 5.62 0.15 29.02
N ASP A 177 6.19 -0.89 29.65
CA ASP A 177 6.51 -0.87 31.07
C ASP A 177 7.51 0.26 31.38
N ARG A 178 7.03 1.21 32.19
CA ARG A 178 7.80 2.39 32.56
C ARG A 178 8.99 2.07 33.43
N ASP A 179 8.79 1.21 34.42
CA ASP A 179 9.82 0.94 35.46
C ASP A 179 11.07 0.33 34.83
N VAL A 180 10.86 -0.51 33.82
CA VAL A 180 11.95 -1.13 33.05
C VAL A 180 12.65 -0.08 32.19
N ARG A 181 11.90 0.76 31.52
CA ARG A 181 12.45 1.75 30.60
C ARG A 181 13.20 2.86 31.32
N ASP A 182 12.61 3.44 32.36
CA ASP A 182 13.23 4.49 33.17
C ASP A 182 14.44 3.93 33.90
N GLY A 183 14.35 2.73 34.43
CA GLY A 183 15.48 2.06 35.07
C GLY A 183 16.66 1.82 34.11
N LEU A 184 16.38 1.45 32.85
CA LEU A 184 17.40 1.31 31.81
C LEU A 184 18.01 2.66 31.43
N ARG A 185 17.20 3.68 31.26
CA ARG A 185 17.64 5.03 30.92
C ARG A 185 18.56 5.64 31.98
N ASP A 186 18.17 5.50 33.24
CA ASP A 186 18.91 6.09 34.35
C ASP A 186 20.19 5.32 34.68
N GLN A 187 20.18 4.01 34.51
CA GLN A 187 21.28 3.13 34.92
C GLN A 187 22.24 2.77 33.79
N ALA A 188 21.81 2.90 32.53
CA ALA A 188 22.60 2.51 31.37
C ALA A 188 22.54 3.56 30.23
N PRO A 189 22.91 4.82 30.47
CA PRO A 189 22.89 5.85 29.44
C PRO A 189 23.77 5.51 28.22
N THR A 190 24.77 4.62 28.40
CA THR A 190 25.64 4.12 27.33
C THR A 190 24.99 3.02 26.49
N LEU A 191 23.92 2.37 26.98
CA LEU A 191 23.21 1.34 26.26
C LEU A 191 22.20 1.90 25.24
N GLY A 192 22.00 3.24 25.26
CA GLY A 192 21.24 3.94 24.24
C GLY A 192 19.85 3.34 24.01
N VAL A 193 19.00 3.34 25.04
CA VAL A 193 17.56 3.20 24.79
C VAL A 193 17.15 4.43 24.01
N ASP A 194 16.74 4.24 22.77
CA ASP A 194 16.29 5.35 21.92
C ASP A 194 14.97 5.88 22.50
N ASP A 195 15.00 7.09 23.04
CA ASP A 195 13.82 7.71 23.65
C ASP A 195 12.69 7.91 22.64
N GLU A 196 13.00 8.01 21.34
CA GLU A 196 12.01 8.16 20.29
C GLU A 196 11.55 6.80 19.71
N LYS A 197 12.43 5.76 19.79
CA LYS A 197 12.18 4.42 19.22
C LYS A 197 12.59 3.31 20.20
N PRO A 198 11.86 3.13 21.29
CA PRO A 198 12.20 2.14 22.31
C PRO A 198 12.18 0.70 21.80
N LEU A 199 11.37 0.44 20.78
CA LEU A 199 11.30 -0.81 20.01
C LEU A 199 11.53 -0.51 18.52
N PRO A 200 12.20 -1.41 17.78
CA PRO A 200 12.30 -1.29 16.33
C PRO A 200 10.92 -1.20 15.69
N GLY A 201 10.73 -0.19 14.85
CA GLY A 201 9.44 0.00 14.19
C GLY A 201 8.34 0.59 15.06
N PHE A 202 8.67 1.16 16.23
CA PHE A 202 7.71 1.86 17.08
C PHE A 202 8.24 3.24 17.47
N PHE A 203 7.34 4.23 17.50
CA PHE A 203 7.63 5.60 17.87
C PHE A 203 6.88 5.98 19.13
N VAL A 204 7.51 6.73 20.01
CA VAL A 204 6.83 7.30 21.18
C VAL A 204 5.77 8.27 20.72
N ARG A 205 4.54 8.07 21.19
CA ARG A 205 3.40 8.96 20.98
C ARG A 205 3.30 10.01 22.08
N GLY A 206 3.53 9.59 23.31
CA GLY A 206 3.48 10.43 24.50
C GLY A 206 3.62 9.63 25.77
N THR A 207 3.77 10.35 26.88
CA THR A 207 3.75 9.76 28.21
C THR A 207 2.57 10.39 28.96
N ASP A 208 1.72 9.58 29.55
CA ASP A 208 0.57 10.05 30.31
C ASP A 208 0.96 10.65 31.68
N ALA A 209 0.01 11.22 32.40
CA ALA A 209 0.25 11.78 33.73
C ALA A 209 0.67 10.73 34.77
N GLY A 210 0.35 9.46 34.58
CA GLY A 210 0.81 8.31 35.36
C GLY A 210 2.20 7.84 34.96
N GLY A 211 2.73 8.38 33.86
CA GLY A 211 4.07 8.09 33.34
C GLY A 211 4.15 6.87 32.43
N THR A 212 3.03 6.25 32.07
CA THR A 212 3.00 5.18 31.07
C THR A 212 3.34 5.73 29.70
N THR A 213 4.32 5.15 29.05
CA THR A 213 4.71 5.56 27.70
C THR A 213 3.91 4.78 26.68
N SER A 214 3.14 5.51 25.86
CA SER A 214 2.45 4.98 24.72
C SER A 214 3.34 5.06 23.49
N VAL A 215 3.45 3.97 22.74
CA VAL A 215 4.12 3.91 21.45
C VAL A 215 3.13 3.51 20.36
N VAL A 216 3.43 3.93 19.14
CA VAL A 216 2.64 3.58 17.96
C VAL A 216 3.52 2.89 16.92
N PRO A 217 2.96 1.94 16.16
CA PRO A 217 3.70 1.25 15.13
C PRO A 217 4.23 2.20 14.04
N HIS A 218 5.36 1.83 13.47
CA HIS A 218 5.98 2.45 12.32
C HIS A 218 5.05 2.46 11.10
N GLY A 219 5.10 3.53 10.33
CA GLY A 219 4.41 3.64 9.06
C GLY A 219 3.05 4.33 9.11
N TYR A 220 2.31 4.19 8.03
CA TYR A 220 0.94 4.66 7.90
C TYR A 220 -0.03 3.48 8.00
N HIS A 221 -1.04 3.60 8.84
CA HIS A 221 -1.78 2.46 9.37
C HIS A 221 -2.99 2.01 8.52
N LEU A 222 -3.24 2.63 7.34
CA LEU A 222 -4.35 2.23 6.47
C LEU A 222 -4.21 0.78 5.98
N THR A 223 -2.99 0.39 5.59
CA THR A 223 -2.70 -0.96 5.12
C THR A 223 -2.82 -2.01 6.23
N PRO A 224 -2.20 -1.83 7.42
CA PRO A 224 -2.45 -2.70 8.57
C PRO A 224 -3.92 -2.83 8.94
N ALA A 225 -4.68 -1.73 8.96
CA ALA A 225 -6.11 -1.78 9.26
C ALA A 225 -6.91 -2.58 8.22
N ALA A 226 -6.55 -2.47 6.94
CA ALA A 226 -7.16 -3.29 5.88
C ALA A 226 -6.84 -4.77 6.05
N MET A 227 -5.57 -5.12 6.38
CA MET A 227 -5.17 -6.50 6.66
C MET A 227 -5.87 -7.05 7.90
N ALA A 228 -5.93 -6.27 8.99
CA ALA A 228 -6.64 -6.64 10.21
C ALA A 228 -8.13 -6.92 9.95
N GLY A 229 -8.80 -6.06 9.16
CA GLY A 229 -10.18 -6.27 8.72
C GLY A 229 -10.36 -7.56 7.93
N GLY A 230 -9.44 -7.83 7.00
CA GLY A 230 -9.41 -9.07 6.24
C GLY A 230 -9.20 -10.30 7.14
N ALA A 231 -8.26 -10.24 8.07
CA ALA A 231 -7.98 -11.30 9.03
C ALA A 231 -9.19 -11.58 9.95
N THR A 232 -9.87 -10.54 10.41
CA THR A 232 -11.09 -10.68 11.24
C THR A 232 -12.21 -11.41 10.50
N VAL A 233 -12.36 -11.13 9.19
CA VAL A 233 -13.40 -11.80 8.37
C VAL A 233 -13.03 -13.24 8.03
N THR A 234 -11.74 -13.57 7.85
CA THR A 234 -11.32 -14.89 7.36
C THR A 234 -10.77 -15.81 8.44
N GLY A 235 -10.66 -15.35 9.68
CA GLY A 235 -10.15 -16.14 10.80
C GLY A 235 -8.65 -16.48 10.72
N GLY A 236 -7.87 -15.74 9.90
CA GLY A 236 -6.45 -16.00 9.71
C GLY A 236 -5.70 -14.79 9.18
N GLY A 237 -4.38 -14.92 8.89
CA GLY A 237 -3.54 -13.80 8.47
C GLY A 237 -4.17 -12.94 7.36
N GLY A 238 -4.08 -11.62 7.53
CA GLY A 238 -4.71 -10.63 6.64
C GLY A 238 -3.94 -10.32 5.36
N GLN A 239 -2.78 -10.92 5.17
CA GLN A 239 -1.86 -10.63 4.06
C GLN A 239 -2.46 -10.87 2.67
N TRP A 240 -3.43 -11.78 2.55
CA TRP A 240 -4.18 -12.04 1.31
C TRP A 240 -4.86 -10.78 0.75
N VAL A 241 -5.14 -9.79 1.60
CA VAL A 241 -5.70 -8.49 1.17
C VAL A 241 -4.75 -7.81 0.20
N ILE A 242 -3.44 -7.88 0.42
CA ILE A 242 -2.43 -7.28 -0.47
C ILE A 242 -2.44 -7.99 -1.83
N THR A 243 -2.52 -9.32 -1.84
CA THR A 243 -2.64 -10.12 -3.09
C THR A 243 -3.91 -9.76 -3.87
N LEU A 244 -5.04 -9.63 -3.17
CA LEU A 244 -6.30 -9.19 -3.79
C LEU A 244 -6.17 -7.78 -4.39
N LEU A 245 -5.55 -6.84 -3.66
CA LEU A 245 -5.32 -5.48 -4.16
C LEU A 245 -4.39 -5.47 -5.38
N GLY A 246 -3.43 -6.41 -5.49
CA GLY A 246 -2.66 -6.64 -6.71
C GLY A 246 -3.54 -6.97 -7.91
N GLY A 247 -4.50 -7.86 -7.73
CA GLY A 247 -5.51 -8.17 -8.76
C GLY A 247 -6.39 -6.95 -9.12
N VAL A 248 -6.75 -6.14 -8.12
CA VAL A 248 -7.50 -4.88 -8.34
C VAL A 248 -6.66 -3.89 -9.14
N LEU A 249 -5.35 -3.79 -8.87
CA LEU A 249 -4.45 -2.92 -9.62
C LEU A 249 -4.36 -3.32 -11.10
N VAL A 250 -4.31 -4.62 -11.39
CA VAL A 250 -4.41 -5.16 -12.76
C VAL A 250 -5.72 -4.75 -13.43
N LEU A 251 -6.83 -4.87 -12.74
CA LEU A 251 -8.15 -4.48 -13.24
C LEU A 251 -8.24 -2.96 -13.53
N LEU A 252 -7.65 -2.14 -12.66
CA LEU A 252 -7.60 -0.68 -12.85
C LEU A 252 -6.77 -0.30 -14.09
N ALA A 253 -5.59 -0.89 -14.28
CA ALA A 253 -4.76 -0.67 -15.47
C ALA A 253 -5.48 -1.10 -16.76
N ALA A 254 -6.13 -2.26 -16.73
CA ALA A 254 -7.00 -2.73 -17.82
C ALA A 254 -8.16 -1.77 -18.08
N GLY A 255 -8.75 -1.19 -17.04
CA GLY A 255 -9.78 -0.16 -17.12
C GLY A 255 -9.30 1.13 -17.78
N VAL A 256 -8.05 1.56 -17.47
CA VAL A 256 -7.40 2.70 -18.16
C VAL A 256 -7.25 2.40 -19.65
N ALA A 257 -6.68 1.26 -20.02
CA ALA A 257 -6.48 0.87 -21.40
C ALA A 257 -7.83 0.82 -22.18
N ALA A 258 -8.86 0.23 -21.57
CA ALA A 258 -10.21 0.15 -22.16
C ALA A 258 -10.84 1.53 -22.39
N LEU A 259 -10.60 2.50 -21.49
CA LEU A 259 -11.11 3.85 -21.59
C LEU A 259 -10.52 4.60 -22.78
N LEU A 260 -9.27 4.32 -23.12
CA LEU A 260 -8.49 5.04 -24.13
C LEU A 260 -8.72 4.53 -25.57
N VAL A 261 -9.42 3.41 -25.79
CA VAL A 261 -9.65 2.84 -27.10
C VAL A 261 -11.12 2.90 -27.55
N ARG A 262 -11.34 2.79 -28.87
CA ARG A 262 -12.70 2.68 -29.45
C ARG A 262 -13.35 1.33 -29.07
N PRO A 263 -14.69 1.22 -29.10
CA PRO A 263 -15.42 0.03 -28.64
C PRO A 263 -14.90 -1.31 -29.19
N GLY A 264 -14.62 -1.40 -30.49
CA GLY A 264 -14.16 -2.63 -31.14
C GLY A 264 -12.73 -3.08 -30.78
N LEU A 265 -11.97 -2.27 -30.05
CA LEU A 265 -10.58 -2.58 -29.61
C LEU A 265 -10.46 -2.76 -28.10
N ARG A 266 -11.54 -2.57 -27.33
CA ARG A 266 -11.51 -2.58 -25.87
C ARG A 266 -11.02 -3.91 -25.30
N THR A 267 -11.49 -5.02 -25.82
CA THR A 267 -11.07 -6.35 -25.34
C THR A 267 -9.57 -6.56 -25.52
N VAL A 268 -9.02 -6.23 -26.69
CA VAL A 268 -7.59 -6.36 -26.96
C VAL A 268 -6.77 -5.49 -26.00
N ALA A 269 -7.15 -4.21 -25.83
CA ALA A 269 -6.45 -3.32 -24.91
C ALA A 269 -6.52 -3.79 -23.46
N THR A 270 -7.72 -4.24 -23.02
CA THR A 270 -7.93 -4.75 -21.65
C THR A 270 -7.08 -5.97 -21.37
N VAL A 271 -7.10 -6.97 -22.26
CA VAL A 271 -6.37 -8.21 -22.08
C VAL A 271 -4.85 -7.97 -22.12
N ALA A 272 -4.37 -7.20 -23.10
CA ALA A 272 -2.94 -6.92 -23.19
C ALA A 272 -2.42 -6.16 -21.97
N ALA A 273 -3.12 -5.12 -21.51
CA ALA A 273 -2.74 -4.38 -20.31
C ALA A 273 -2.78 -5.26 -19.05
N ALA A 274 -3.83 -6.09 -18.91
CA ALA A 274 -3.96 -7.01 -17.79
C ALA A 274 -2.83 -8.04 -17.75
N LEU A 275 -2.50 -8.68 -18.86
CA LEU A 275 -1.43 -9.67 -18.93
C LEU A 275 -0.06 -9.06 -18.66
N LEU A 276 0.25 -7.89 -19.24
CA LEU A 276 1.52 -7.21 -19.04
C LEU A 276 1.72 -6.79 -17.57
N LEU A 277 0.66 -6.33 -16.89
CA LEU A 277 0.79 -5.95 -15.49
C LEU A 277 0.73 -7.17 -14.55
N ALA A 278 -0.13 -8.15 -14.82
CA ALA A 278 -0.21 -9.37 -14.01
C ALA A 278 1.09 -10.19 -14.05
N GLY A 279 1.79 -10.19 -15.19
CA GLY A 279 3.10 -10.83 -15.33
C GLY A 279 4.27 -9.96 -14.92
N ASN A 280 4.03 -8.75 -14.38
CA ASN A 280 5.10 -7.86 -13.98
C ASN A 280 5.79 -8.36 -12.69
N ALA A 281 7.13 -8.50 -12.75
CA ALA A 281 7.93 -9.07 -11.66
C ALA A 281 7.77 -8.29 -10.33
N ALA A 282 7.75 -6.95 -10.38
CA ALA A 282 7.55 -6.14 -9.18
C ALA A 282 6.14 -6.33 -8.61
N LEU A 283 5.10 -6.38 -9.47
CA LEU A 283 3.73 -6.63 -8.98
C LEU A 283 3.60 -8.01 -8.36
N ILE A 284 4.14 -9.05 -8.99
CA ILE A 284 4.12 -10.43 -8.46
C ILE A 284 4.77 -10.46 -7.08
N TYR A 285 5.97 -9.89 -6.94
CA TYR A 285 6.68 -9.83 -5.66
C TYR A 285 5.86 -9.08 -4.60
N PHE A 286 5.44 -7.83 -4.87
CA PHE A 286 4.75 -6.99 -3.89
C PHE A 286 3.28 -7.37 -3.64
N SER A 287 2.68 -8.20 -4.48
CA SER A 287 1.38 -8.82 -4.18
C SER A 287 1.47 -9.92 -3.12
N ARG A 288 2.68 -10.47 -2.88
CA ARG A 288 2.97 -11.45 -1.82
C ARG A 288 3.66 -10.83 -0.61
N TYR A 289 4.25 -9.66 -0.79
CA TYR A 289 5.00 -8.92 0.21
C TYR A 289 4.07 -7.87 0.87
N PRO A 290 3.76 -7.98 2.17
CA PRO A 290 2.73 -7.17 2.83
C PRO A 290 3.18 -5.72 3.06
N MET A 291 3.23 -4.94 2.00
CA MET A 291 3.68 -3.56 1.97
C MET A 291 2.61 -2.60 1.43
N THR A 292 2.89 -1.31 1.49
CA THR A 292 1.95 -0.24 1.14
C THR A 292 1.94 0.14 -0.35
N GLU A 293 2.84 -0.42 -1.17
CA GLU A 293 2.98 -0.10 -2.60
C GLU A 293 1.75 -0.45 -3.41
N VAL A 294 1.28 -1.69 -3.26
CA VAL A 294 0.08 -2.17 -3.97
C VAL A 294 -1.17 -1.41 -3.52
N PRO A 295 -1.45 -1.24 -2.21
CA PRO A 295 -2.53 -0.37 -1.73
C PRO A 295 -2.45 1.05 -2.28
N SER A 296 -1.26 1.67 -2.27
CA SER A 296 -1.04 3.01 -2.83
C SER A 296 -1.36 3.06 -4.32
N GLY A 297 -0.94 2.03 -5.06
CA GLY A 297 -1.24 1.89 -6.48
C GLY A 297 -2.73 1.80 -6.76
N VAL A 298 -3.48 1.03 -5.99
CA VAL A 298 -4.94 0.93 -6.09
C VAL A 298 -5.58 2.30 -5.87
N VAL A 299 -5.17 3.02 -4.83
CA VAL A 299 -5.72 4.35 -4.50
C VAL A 299 -5.40 5.38 -5.60
N LEU A 300 -4.14 5.49 -6.01
CA LEU A 300 -3.69 6.47 -7.02
C LEU A 300 -4.26 6.16 -8.41
N LEU A 301 -4.27 4.89 -8.80
CA LEU A 301 -4.84 4.53 -10.10
C LEU A 301 -6.36 4.67 -10.12
N THR A 302 -7.04 4.45 -8.99
CA THR A 302 -8.48 4.78 -8.82
C THR A 302 -8.70 6.27 -8.99
N ALA A 303 -7.87 7.13 -8.39
CA ALA A 303 -7.96 8.58 -8.54
C ALA A 303 -7.82 8.99 -10.01
N GLY A 304 -6.79 8.52 -10.69
CA GLY A 304 -6.54 8.83 -12.11
C GLY A 304 -7.62 8.29 -13.02
N LEU A 305 -8.06 7.04 -12.85
CA LEU A 305 -9.11 6.42 -13.66
C LEU A 305 -10.49 7.08 -13.45
N ALA A 306 -10.82 7.43 -12.19
CA ALA A 306 -12.05 8.13 -11.87
C ALA A 306 -12.04 9.57 -12.42
N ALA A 307 -10.91 10.30 -12.34
CA ALA A 307 -10.77 11.61 -12.97
C ALA A 307 -10.94 11.51 -14.50
N ALA A 308 -10.28 10.55 -15.15
CA ALA A 308 -10.41 10.27 -16.55
C ALA A 308 -11.85 9.91 -16.95
N ALA A 309 -12.54 9.12 -16.14
CA ALA A 309 -13.94 8.75 -16.36
C ALA A 309 -14.88 9.97 -16.19
N ALA A 310 -14.63 10.83 -15.21
CA ALA A 310 -15.39 12.06 -15.00
C ALA A 310 -15.23 13.03 -16.19
N LEU A 311 -14.02 13.18 -16.73
CA LEU A 311 -13.73 13.93 -17.96
C LEU A 311 -14.44 13.34 -19.19
N ARG A 312 -14.77 12.05 -19.16
CA ARG A 312 -15.59 11.36 -20.18
C ARG A 312 -17.09 11.45 -19.93
N GLY A 313 -17.52 12.27 -18.96
CA GLY A 313 -18.92 12.52 -18.68
C GLY A 313 -19.56 11.53 -17.69
N ALA A 314 -18.78 10.81 -16.89
CA ALA A 314 -19.32 9.95 -15.84
C ALA A 314 -19.96 10.72 -14.66
N GLY A 315 -19.81 12.04 -14.61
CA GLY A 315 -20.53 12.91 -13.70
C GLY A 315 -19.88 13.14 -12.33
N PRO A 316 -20.56 13.92 -11.45
CA PRO A 316 -19.94 14.45 -10.24
C PRO A 316 -19.65 13.39 -9.17
N ARG A 317 -20.41 12.30 -9.06
CA ARG A 317 -20.11 11.21 -8.11
C ARG A 317 -18.75 10.58 -8.37
N VAL A 318 -18.39 10.41 -9.64
CA VAL A 318 -17.09 9.87 -10.03
C VAL A 318 -15.98 10.90 -9.83
N ALA A 319 -16.28 12.21 -9.98
CA ALA A 319 -15.34 13.27 -9.62
C ALA A 319 -15.09 13.34 -8.09
N ILE A 320 -16.11 13.14 -7.25
CA ILE A 320 -15.93 12.99 -5.78
C ILE A 320 -14.98 11.81 -5.50
N LEU A 321 -15.21 10.66 -6.13
CA LEU A 321 -14.36 9.50 -5.97
C LEU A 321 -12.90 9.79 -6.38
N ALA A 322 -12.70 10.50 -7.49
CA ALA A 322 -11.36 10.87 -7.93
C ALA A 322 -10.63 11.73 -6.90
N GLY A 323 -11.31 12.72 -6.32
CA GLY A 323 -10.78 13.55 -5.24
C GLY A 323 -10.54 12.74 -3.96
N ALA A 324 -11.51 11.93 -3.56
CA ALA A 324 -11.41 11.09 -2.38
C ALA A 324 -10.24 10.10 -2.48
N ALA A 325 -10.08 9.43 -3.60
CA ALA A 325 -8.96 8.53 -3.82
C ALA A 325 -7.62 9.26 -3.75
N LEU A 326 -7.49 10.41 -4.42
CA LEU A 326 -6.25 11.18 -4.37
C LEU A 326 -5.94 11.70 -2.95
N GLY A 327 -6.96 12.17 -2.22
CA GLY A 327 -6.81 12.61 -0.83
C GLY A 327 -6.49 11.48 0.15
N THR A 328 -6.87 10.23 -0.17
CA THR A 328 -6.52 9.04 0.64
C THR A 328 -5.07 8.59 0.43
N ALA A 329 -4.44 8.91 -0.70
CA ALA A 329 -3.09 8.43 -1.00
C ALA A 329 -2.05 8.75 0.09
N PRO A 330 -2.01 9.96 0.69
CA PRO A 330 -1.12 10.27 1.79
C PRO A 330 -1.44 9.53 3.11
N LEU A 331 -2.62 8.91 3.26
CA LEU A 331 -2.93 8.02 4.38
C LEU A 331 -2.28 6.63 4.23
N VAL A 332 -1.86 6.30 3.01
CA VAL A 332 -1.20 5.02 2.71
C VAL A 332 0.31 5.13 2.82
N ARG A 333 0.90 6.24 2.29
CA ARG A 333 2.36 6.40 2.17
C ARG A 333 2.78 7.86 2.26
N PRO A 334 3.94 8.16 2.88
CA PRO A 334 4.47 9.53 2.92
C PRO A 334 4.90 10.06 1.55
N ASP A 335 5.40 9.21 0.65
CA ASP A 335 5.82 9.59 -0.70
C ASP A 335 4.65 9.93 -1.64
N ALA A 336 3.42 9.75 -1.20
CA ALA A 336 2.22 10.22 -1.90
C ALA A 336 1.94 11.73 -1.68
N TRP A 337 2.54 12.38 -0.68
CA TRP A 337 2.36 13.81 -0.44
C TRP A 337 2.75 14.68 -1.65
N PRO A 338 3.92 14.50 -2.28
CA PRO A 338 4.29 15.25 -3.47
C PRO A 338 3.34 15.02 -4.66
N LEU A 339 2.69 13.86 -4.75
CA LEU A 339 1.74 13.57 -5.83
C LEU A 339 0.48 14.42 -5.78
N LEU A 340 0.18 15.05 -4.62
CA LEU A 340 -0.94 15.99 -4.49
C LEU A 340 -0.79 17.24 -5.39
N VAL A 341 0.40 17.54 -5.91
CA VAL A 341 0.57 18.63 -6.89
C VAL A 341 -0.25 18.40 -8.17
N VAL A 342 -0.66 17.18 -8.44
CA VAL A 342 -1.54 16.83 -9.57
C VAL A 342 -3.00 17.26 -9.32
N ALA A 343 -3.40 17.47 -8.06
CA ALA A 343 -4.79 17.81 -7.71
C ALA A 343 -5.31 19.10 -8.36
N PRO A 344 -4.58 20.25 -8.36
CA PRO A 344 -5.02 21.45 -9.05
C PRO A 344 -5.17 21.24 -10.56
N VAL A 345 -4.29 20.46 -11.18
CA VAL A 345 -4.34 20.14 -12.61
C VAL A 345 -5.61 19.34 -12.91
N ALA A 346 -5.90 18.31 -12.12
CA ALA A 346 -7.13 17.54 -12.26
C ALA A 346 -8.39 18.40 -12.05
N ALA A 347 -8.40 19.27 -11.04
CA ALA A 347 -9.48 20.19 -10.77
C ALA A 347 -9.71 21.17 -11.95
N LEU A 348 -8.63 21.71 -12.56
CA LEU A 348 -8.69 22.58 -13.73
C LEU A 348 -9.27 21.86 -14.96
N LEU A 349 -8.82 20.65 -15.24
CA LEU A 349 -9.33 19.85 -16.34
C LEU A 349 -10.82 19.54 -16.15
N LEU A 350 -11.23 19.16 -14.94
CA LEU A 350 -12.62 18.91 -14.58
C LEU A 350 -13.48 20.18 -14.67
N HIS A 351 -12.94 21.33 -14.26
CA HIS A 351 -13.61 22.62 -14.41
C HIS A 351 -13.83 22.97 -15.89
N GLY A 352 -12.82 22.78 -16.72
CA GLY A 352 -12.92 23.01 -18.18
C GLY A 352 -13.94 22.08 -18.86
N ALA A 353 -14.05 20.82 -18.41
CA ALA A 353 -14.94 19.81 -19.01
C ALA A 353 -16.39 19.90 -18.53
N GLY A 354 -16.64 20.19 -17.27
CA GLY A 354 -17.99 20.15 -16.67
C GLY A 354 -18.30 21.32 -15.73
N GLY A 355 -17.53 22.43 -15.84
CA GLY A 355 -17.72 23.63 -15.04
C GLY A 355 -17.50 23.43 -13.55
N ARG A 356 -17.96 24.38 -12.77
CA ARG A 356 -17.86 24.38 -11.30
C ARG A 356 -18.40 23.11 -10.64
N ARG A 357 -19.38 22.45 -11.26
CA ARG A 357 -20.02 21.26 -10.69
C ARG A 357 -19.03 20.10 -10.52
N LEU A 358 -18.19 19.82 -11.53
CA LEU A 358 -17.21 18.72 -11.46
C LEU A 358 -16.03 19.09 -10.58
N SER A 359 -15.51 20.32 -10.67
CA SER A 359 -14.40 20.76 -9.82
C SER A 359 -14.79 20.83 -8.33
N ARG A 360 -16.01 21.31 -8.00
CA ARG A 360 -16.56 21.26 -6.64
C ARG A 360 -16.69 19.83 -6.13
N ALA A 361 -17.20 18.93 -6.94
CA ALA A 361 -17.35 17.53 -6.59
C ALA A 361 -15.98 16.89 -6.29
N PHE A 362 -14.97 17.16 -7.13
CA PHE A 362 -13.60 16.71 -6.90
C PHE A 362 -13.02 17.27 -5.60
N ALA A 363 -13.12 18.59 -5.37
CA ALA A 363 -12.63 19.23 -4.16
C ALA A 363 -13.34 18.70 -2.90
N ALA A 364 -14.65 18.46 -2.98
CA ALA A 364 -15.43 17.89 -1.87
C ALA A 364 -14.97 16.47 -1.48
N GLY A 365 -14.46 15.69 -2.45
CA GLY A 365 -13.83 14.40 -2.13
C GLY A 365 -12.40 14.55 -1.61
N LEU A 366 -11.61 15.45 -2.18
CA LEU A 366 -10.19 15.61 -1.88
C LEU A 366 -9.94 16.22 -0.49
N VAL A 367 -10.54 17.40 -0.23
CA VAL A 367 -10.17 18.25 0.91
C VAL A 367 -10.33 17.55 2.27
N PRO A 368 -11.46 16.88 2.56
CA PRO A 368 -11.61 16.24 3.86
C PRO A 368 -10.56 15.16 4.13
N LEU A 369 -10.18 14.40 3.09
CA LEU A 369 -9.21 13.31 3.24
C LEU A 369 -7.76 13.81 3.27
N VAL A 370 -7.43 14.90 2.58
CA VAL A 370 -6.14 15.57 2.74
C VAL A 370 -6.00 16.16 4.14
N VAL A 371 -7.06 16.76 4.68
CA VAL A 371 -7.07 17.26 6.08
C VAL A 371 -6.88 16.12 7.07
N LEU A 372 -7.64 15.02 6.90
CA LEU A 372 -7.45 13.82 7.73
C LEU A 372 -6.03 13.28 7.63
N ALA A 373 -5.46 13.21 6.43
CA ALA A 373 -4.10 12.74 6.22
C ALA A 373 -3.08 13.65 6.91
N ALA A 374 -3.24 14.98 6.83
CA ALA A 374 -2.36 15.93 7.49
C ALA A 374 -2.45 15.81 9.02
N LEU A 375 -3.66 15.73 9.56
CA LEU A 375 -3.87 15.51 10.99
C LEU A 375 -3.14 14.25 11.46
N ARG A 376 -3.32 13.12 10.76
CA ARG A 376 -2.69 11.86 11.14
C ARG A 376 -1.16 11.89 10.98
N ALA A 377 -0.66 12.50 9.91
CA ALA A 377 0.78 12.64 9.69
C ALA A 377 1.46 13.45 10.81
N LEU A 378 0.73 14.39 11.43
CA LEU A 378 1.22 15.24 12.51
C LEU A 378 0.86 14.74 13.92
N THR A 379 0.06 13.67 14.05
CA THR A 379 -0.35 13.05 15.33
C THR A 379 0.04 11.57 15.37
N ALA A 380 -0.85 10.68 14.95
CA ALA A 380 -0.67 9.23 15.08
C ALA A 380 0.55 8.66 14.32
N SER A 381 0.97 9.26 13.20
CA SER A 381 2.14 8.85 12.42
C SER A 381 3.28 9.88 12.47
N ARG A 382 3.30 10.74 13.50
CA ARG A 382 4.23 11.89 13.56
C ARG A 382 5.70 11.46 13.48
N GLY A 383 6.14 10.54 14.32
CA GLY A 383 7.52 10.08 14.37
C GLY A 383 8.00 9.56 13.01
N TYR A 384 7.21 8.68 12.40
CA TYR A 384 7.51 8.15 11.07
C TYR A 384 7.51 9.22 9.97
N THR A 385 6.57 10.16 10.02
CA THR A 385 6.48 11.26 9.06
C THR A 385 7.71 12.17 9.16
N LEU A 386 8.12 12.54 10.38
CA LEU A 386 9.28 13.38 10.62
C LEU A 386 10.57 12.72 10.13
N GLU A 387 10.75 11.43 10.44
CA GLU A 387 11.91 10.66 9.98
C GLU A 387 11.97 10.55 8.46
N THR A 388 10.88 10.12 7.83
CA THR A 388 10.86 9.84 6.38
C THR A 388 11.04 11.11 5.55
N ILE A 389 10.31 12.18 5.89
CA ILE A 389 10.41 13.45 5.16
C ILE A 389 11.74 14.14 5.46
N GLY A 390 12.20 14.09 6.72
CA GLY A 390 13.51 14.64 7.12
C GLY A 390 14.66 13.96 6.38
N TYR A 391 14.60 12.64 6.23
CA TYR A 391 15.58 11.88 5.46
C TYR A 391 15.63 12.29 3.97
N VAL A 392 14.43 12.49 3.34
CA VAL A 392 14.34 12.80 1.91
C VAL A 392 14.69 14.26 1.59
N LEU A 393 14.30 15.20 2.43
CA LEU A 393 14.38 16.64 2.11
C LEU A 393 15.49 17.40 2.83
N GLY A 394 16.22 16.79 3.75
CA GLY A 394 17.35 17.34 4.49
C GLY A 394 17.17 18.81 4.92
N GLY A 395 17.10 19.10 6.21
CA GLY A 395 17.04 20.48 6.73
C GLY A 395 15.70 21.23 6.57
N VAL A 396 14.71 20.70 5.84
CA VAL A 396 13.37 21.30 5.76
C VAL A 396 12.47 20.67 6.82
N SER A 397 11.75 21.49 7.59
CA SER A 397 10.78 20.97 8.58
C SER A 397 9.71 20.11 7.91
N PRO A 398 9.59 18.82 8.26
CA PRO A 398 8.57 17.93 7.71
C PRO A 398 7.15 18.44 7.94
N THR A 399 6.89 19.11 9.06
CA THR A 399 5.60 19.75 9.36
C THR A 399 5.25 20.81 8.32
N VAL A 400 6.23 21.66 7.94
CA VAL A 400 6.03 22.69 6.91
C VAL A 400 5.74 22.04 5.56
N VAL A 401 6.41 20.95 5.23
CA VAL A 401 6.18 20.20 3.98
C VAL A 401 4.77 19.62 3.92
N VAL A 402 4.33 18.93 4.97
CA VAL A 402 2.99 18.33 5.04
C VAL A 402 1.91 19.40 4.96
N LEU A 403 2.01 20.45 5.78
CA LEU A 403 1.05 21.55 5.77
C LEU A 403 1.09 22.33 4.45
N GLY A 404 2.29 22.61 3.92
CA GLY A 404 2.47 23.30 2.64
C GLY A 404 1.82 22.54 1.49
N LEU A 405 2.03 21.25 1.38
CA LEU A 405 1.41 20.41 0.34
C LEU A 405 -0.10 20.25 0.53
N ALA A 406 -0.58 20.13 1.78
CA ALA A 406 -2.02 20.08 2.06
C ALA A 406 -2.72 21.40 1.69
N ILE A 407 -2.14 22.55 2.07
CA ILE A 407 -2.67 23.87 1.74
C ILE A 407 -2.58 24.11 0.21
N LEU A 408 -1.47 23.75 -0.42
CA LEU A 408 -1.31 23.87 -1.86
C LEU A 408 -2.39 23.06 -2.60
N ALA A 409 -2.55 21.79 -2.26
CA ALA A 409 -3.53 20.94 -2.92
C ALA A 409 -4.98 21.40 -2.64
N GLY A 410 -5.34 21.58 -1.36
CA GLY A 410 -6.68 21.99 -0.96
C GLY A 410 -7.00 23.44 -1.36
N GLY A 411 -6.08 24.37 -1.11
CA GLY A 411 -6.24 25.80 -1.42
C GLY A 411 -6.33 26.06 -2.92
N LEU A 412 -5.42 25.49 -3.72
CA LEU A 412 -5.48 25.67 -5.18
C LEU A 412 -6.71 24.99 -5.80
N CYS A 413 -7.12 23.82 -5.30
CA CYS A 413 -8.36 23.20 -5.77
C CYS A 413 -9.56 24.07 -5.43
N THR A 414 -9.61 24.69 -4.25
CA THR A 414 -10.66 25.62 -3.86
C THR A 414 -10.61 26.90 -4.73
N ALA A 415 -9.43 27.44 -4.98
CA ALA A 415 -9.25 28.58 -5.88
C ALA A 415 -9.75 28.29 -7.31
N VAL A 416 -9.45 27.08 -7.84
CA VAL A 416 -9.96 26.66 -9.15
C VAL A 416 -11.50 26.64 -9.18
N VAL A 417 -12.15 26.21 -8.09
CA VAL A 417 -13.62 26.21 -7.98
C VAL A 417 -14.19 27.63 -8.04
N LEU A 418 -13.45 28.62 -7.54
CA LEU A 418 -13.87 30.02 -7.51
C LEU A 418 -13.59 30.76 -8.84
N LEU A 419 -12.73 30.22 -9.71
CA LEU A 419 -12.38 30.87 -10.97
C LEU A 419 -13.62 31.02 -11.89
N PRO A 420 -13.68 32.13 -12.63
CA PRO A 420 -14.72 32.32 -13.66
C PRO A 420 -14.60 31.23 -14.74
N GLU A 421 -15.74 30.68 -15.19
CA GLU A 421 -15.74 29.63 -16.24
C GLU A 421 -15.31 30.15 -17.62
N ALA A 422 -15.65 31.40 -17.96
CA ALA A 422 -15.41 31.92 -19.29
C ALA A 422 -13.91 32.03 -19.70
N PRO A 423 -13.00 32.53 -18.86
CA PRO A 423 -11.55 32.53 -19.15
C PRO A 423 -11.00 31.11 -19.30
N LEU A 424 -11.41 30.18 -18.43
CA LEU A 424 -10.94 28.78 -18.46
C LEU A 424 -11.43 28.04 -19.69
N ARG A 425 -12.69 28.25 -20.12
CA ARG A 425 -13.20 27.70 -21.38
C ARG A 425 -12.42 28.24 -22.57
N ARG A 426 -12.10 29.56 -22.60
CA ARG A 426 -11.28 30.15 -23.65
C ARG A 426 -9.86 29.59 -23.67
N ALA A 427 -9.22 29.45 -22.51
CA ALA A 427 -7.91 28.83 -22.39
C ALA A 427 -7.96 27.36 -22.86
N GLY A 428 -8.93 26.57 -22.38
CA GLY A 428 -9.17 25.21 -22.84
C GLY A 428 -9.41 25.08 -24.34
N ALA A 429 -10.17 26.00 -24.93
CA ALA A 429 -10.40 26.04 -26.38
C ALA A 429 -9.12 26.36 -27.15
N ARG A 430 -8.26 27.28 -26.65
CA ARG A 430 -6.95 27.57 -27.26
C ARG A 430 -6.00 26.37 -27.16
N LEU A 431 -5.90 25.76 -26.01
CA LEU A 431 -5.11 24.52 -25.83
C LEU A 431 -5.63 23.39 -26.73
N GLY A 432 -6.95 23.26 -26.84
CA GLY A 432 -7.57 22.32 -27.75
C GLY A 432 -7.21 22.60 -29.20
N ALA A 433 -7.26 23.85 -29.66
CA ALA A 433 -6.88 24.25 -31.01
C ALA A 433 -5.39 23.96 -31.28
N THR A 434 -4.50 24.24 -30.31
CA THR A 434 -3.07 23.90 -30.41
C THR A 434 -2.87 22.39 -30.48
N ALA A 435 -3.58 21.62 -29.64
CA ALA A 435 -3.54 20.16 -29.66
C ALA A 435 -4.13 19.55 -30.95
N ASP A 436 -4.96 20.30 -31.69
CA ASP A 436 -5.52 19.90 -32.95
C ASP A 436 -4.57 20.16 -34.14
N ASP A 437 -3.56 21.00 -33.98
CA ASP A 437 -2.56 21.22 -35.02
C ASP A 437 -1.80 19.90 -35.32
N ALA A 438 -1.87 19.46 -36.57
CA ALA A 438 -1.24 18.23 -37.02
C ALA A 438 0.31 18.26 -36.90
N ARG A 439 0.90 19.48 -36.99
CA ARG A 439 2.36 19.64 -36.80
C ARG A 439 2.73 19.47 -35.35
N VAL A 440 2.02 20.13 -34.43
CA VAL A 440 2.23 20.00 -32.99
C VAL A 440 2.09 18.53 -32.56
N ARG A 441 1.03 17.85 -33.00
CA ARG A 441 0.83 16.44 -32.66
C ARG A 441 1.94 15.54 -33.20
N ARG A 442 2.43 15.78 -34.44
CA ARG A 442 3.55 15.01 -35.00
C ARG A 442 4.85 15.24 -34.23
N VAL A 443 5.13 16.49 -33.86
CA VAL A 443 6.31 16.80 -33.05
C VAL A 443 6.21 16.15 -31.67
N LEU A 444 5.07 16.26 -30.99
CA LEU A 444 4.86 15.60 -29.69
C LEU A 444 4.97 14.08 -29.80
N ALA A 445 4.40 13.48 -30.83
CA ALA A 445 4.53 12.03 -31.07
C ALA A 445 5.98 11.61 -31.30
N ALA A 446 6.73 12.39 -32.08
CA ALA A 446 8.16 12.13 -32.29
C ALA A 446 8.97 12.26 -31.00
N LEU A 447 8.71 13.29 -30.20
CA LEU A 447 9.37 13.47 -28.89
C LEU A 447 9.05 12.32 -27.92
N VAL A 448 7.81 11.87 -27.89
CA VAL A 448 7.39 10.72 -27.06
C VAL A 448 8.10 9.44 -27.51
N VAL A 449 8.17 9.18 -28.81
CA VAL A 449 8.89 8.01 -29.36
C VAL A 449 10.38 8.10 -29.04
N LEU A 450 10.98 9.28 -29.29
CA LEU A 450 12.40 9.50 -28.98
C LEU A 450 12.68 9.29 -27.49
N GLY A 451 11.87 9.85 -26.60
CA GLY A 451 11.97 9.65 -25.15
C GLY A 451 11.84 8.17 -24.75
N ALA A 452 10.90 7.45 -25.36
CA ALA A 452 10.74 6.02 -25.13
C ALA A 452 11.94 5.20 -25.62
N VAL A 453 12.52 5.56 -26.78
CA VAL A 453 13.73 4.93 -27.32
C VAL A 453 14.93 5.21 -26.41
N VAL A 454 15.15 6.47 -26.02
CA VAL A 454 16.22 6.85 -25.09
C VAL A 454 16.09 6.07 -23.78
N LEU A 455 14.88 6.04 -23.20
CA LEU A 455 14.64 5.32 -21.95
C LEU A 455 14.84 3.80 -22.10
N ALA A 456 14.47 3.22 -23.25
CA ALA A 456 14.64 1.80 -23.51
C ALA A 456 16.12 1.39 -23.75
N VAL A 457 16.91 2.27 -24.40
CA VAL A 457 18.29 1.96 -24.81
C VAL A 457 19.29 2.45 -23.78
N HIS A 458 19.22 3.73 -23.38
CA HIS A 458 20.19 4.40 -22.53
C HIS A 458 19.51 5.35 -21.55
N PRO A 459 18.92 4.84 -20.47
CA PRO A 459 18.26 5.68 -19.47
C PRO A 459 19.26 6.64 -18.82
N PRO A 460 18.90 7.94 -18.64
CA PRO A 460 19.85 8.97 -18.21
C PRO A 460 20.14 8.94 -16.69
N ALA A 461 19.50 8.07 -15.92
CA ALA A 461 19.66 7.98 -14.48
C ALA A 461 19.41 6.56 -13.98
N LEU A 462 20.09 6.17 -12.89
CA LEU A 462 19.97 4.84 -12.29
C LEU A 462 18.50 4.48 -11.95
N GLY A 463 17.76 5.40 -11.42
CA GLY A 463 16.34 5.17 -11.13
C GLY A 463 15.53 4.84 -12.38
N LEU A 464 15.77 5.53 -13.50
CA LEU A 464 15.12 5.22 -14.78
C LEU A 464 15.61 3.91 -15.40
N GLU A 465 16.85 3.50 -15.11
CA GLU A 465 17.36 2.20 -15.49
C GLU A 465 16.59 1.08 -14.80
N ILE A 466 16.42 1.15 -13.48
CA ILE A 466 15.63 0.17 -12.73
C ILE A 466 14.17 0.17 -13.19
N PHE A 467 13.58 1.36 -13.44
CA PHE A 467 12.25 1.42 -14.02
C PHE A 467 12.17 0.68 -15.36
N ARG A 468 13.14 0.89 -16.27
CA ARG A 468 13.21 0.21 -17.57
C ARG A 468 13.29 -1.31 -17.42
N GLU A 469 14.05 -1.83 -16.47
CA GLU A 469 14.15 -3.26 -16.21
C GLU A 469 12.80 -3.86 -15.87
N TYR A 470 12.06 -3.28 -14.93
CA TYR A 470 10.74 -3.79 -14.54
C TYR A 470 9.62 -3.44 -15.52
N ALA A 471 9.70 -2.32 -16.23
CA ALA A 471 8.77 -2.01 -17.33
C ALA A 471 9.09 -2.82 -18.60
N THR A 472 10.26 -3.39 -18.68
CA THR A 472 10.93 -4.03 -19.81
C THR A 472 11.16 -3.10 -21.00
N ARG A 473 12.24 -3.29 -21.77
CA ARG A 473 12.51 -2.49 -22.97
C ARG A 473 11.36 -2.51 -23.99
N PRO A 474 10.80 -3.68 -24.35
CA PRO A 474 9.65 -3.73 -25.24
C PRO A 474 8.41 -3.05 -24.64
N GLY A 475 8.17 -3.15 -23.32
CA GLY A 475 7.06 -2.50 -22.63
C GLY A 475 7.13 -0.97 -22.70
N VAL A 476 8.33 -0.39 -22.48
CA VAL A 476 8.56 1.06 -22.60
C VAL A 476 8.32 1.55 -24.04
N LEU A 477 8.85 0.81 -25.03
CA LEU A 477 8.64 1.15 -26.45
C LEU A 477 7.16 1.07 -26.85
N LEU A 478 6.45 0.04 -26.40
CA LEU A 478 5.01 -0.09 -26.61
C LEU A 478 4.23 1.06 -25.96
N ALA A 479 4.58 1.44 -24.73
CA ALA A 479 3.91 2.55 -24.05
C ALA A 479 4.09 3.86 -24.81
N GLY A 480 5.31 4.16 -25.27
CA GLY A 480 5.60 5.31 -26.14
C GLY A 480 4.82 5.26 -27.45
N ALA A 481 4.77 4.10 -28.11
CA ALA A 481 4.00 3.88 -29.33
C ALA A 481 2.48 4.07 -29.10
N GLY A 482 1.98 3.69 -27.92
CA GLY A 482 0.57 3.88 -27.54
C GLY A 482 0.20 5.36 -27.46
N VAL A 483 1.01 6.17 -26.77
CA VAL A 483 0.82 7.62 -26.69
C VAL A 483 0.97 8.29 -28.05
N ALA A 484 2.03 7.95 -28.79
CA ALA A 484 2.26 8.48 -30.13
C ALA A 484 1.10 8.14 -31.10
N GLY A 485 0.60 6.91 -31.04
CA GLY A 485 -0.54 6.47 -31.85
C GLY A 485 -1.83 7.24 -31.53
N LEU A 486 -2.05 7.59 -30.23
CA LEU A 486 -3.14 8.50 -29.86
C LEU A 486 -2.96 9.91 -30.43
N LEU A 487 -1.77 10.47 -30.32
CA LEU A 487 -1.44 11.81 -30.82
C LEU A 487 -1.62 11.89 -32.33
N LEU A 488 -1.26 10.84 -33.08
CA LEU A 488 -1.35 10.80 -34.54
C LEU A 488 -2.77 10.52 -35.08
N ALA A 489 -3.72 10.10 -34.21
CA ALA A 489 -5.11 9.84 -34.58
C ALA A 489 -6.01 11.06 -34.30
N PRO A 490 -6.26 11.95 -35.29
CA PRO A 490 -6.83 13.29 -35.04
C PRO A 490 -8.23 13.27 -34.41
N THR A 491 -9.12 12.37 -34.83
CA THR A 491 -10.47 12.26 -34.28
C THR A 491 -10.52 11.64 -32.90
N GLU A 492 -9.53 10.80 -32.57
CA GLU A 492 -9.42 10.13 -31.29
C GLU A 492 -8.67 10.97 -30.27
N ALA A 493 -7.67 11.75 -30.71
CA ALA A 493 -6.84 12.59 -29.85
C ALA A 493 -7.69 13.58 -29.05
N ARG A 494 -8.58 14.33 -29.69
CA ARG A 494 -9.48 15.30 -29.04
C ARG A 494 -10.29 14.71 -27.90
N ARG A 495 -10.72 13.45 -28.02
CA ARG A 495 -11.63 12.81 -27.07
C ARG A 495 -10.89 12.04 -25.97
N ARG A 496 -9.61 11.70 -26.17
CA ARG A 496 -8.91 10.72 -25.32
C ARG A 496 -7.66 11.26 -24.63
N ILE A 497 -7.01 12.30 -25.19
CA ILE A 497 -5.88 12.95 -24.54
C ILE A 497 -6.28 13.61 -23.22
N PRO A 498 -7.37 14.42 -23.13
CA PRO A 498 -7.72 15.03 -21.87
C PRO A 498 -7.95 14.03 -20.72
N PRO A 499 -8.64 12.89 -20.91
CA PRO A 499 -8.74 11.86 -19.89
C PRO A 499 -7.40 11.19 -19.49
N LEU A 500 -6.41 11.19 -20.37
CA LEU A 500 -5.10 10.62 -20.10
C LEU A 500 -4.21 11.55 -19.26
N LEU A 501 -4.42 12.87 -19.34
CA LEU A 501 -3.55 13.86 -18.69
C LEU A 501 -3.39 13.67 -17.17
N PRO A 502 -4.44 13.40 -16.37
CA PRO A 502 -4.26 13.16 -14.94
C PRO A 502 -3.38 11.95 -14.64
N LEU A 503 -3.52 10.88 -15.43
CA LEU A 503 -2.72 9.65 -15.28
C LEU A 503 -1.27 9.88 -15.69
N LEU A 504 -1.03 10.59 -16.78
CA LEU A 504 0.33 10.96 -17.21
C LEU A 504 0.99 11.89 -16.20
N ALA A 505 0.24 12.87 -15.68
CA ALA A 505 0.78 13.78 -14.66
C ALA A 505 1.21 13.00 -13.40
N LEU A 506 0.37 12.08 -12.91
CA LEU A 506 0.74 11.19 -11.80
C LEU A 506 2.00 10.36 -12.13
N ALA A 507 2.06 9.76 -13.32
CA ALA A 507 3.22 8.94 -13.72
C ALA A 507 4.50 9.76 -13.85
N VAL A 508 4.43 10.96 -14.45
CA VAL A 508 5.59 11.85 -14.63
C VAL A 508 6.11 12.34 -13.28
N VAL A 509 5.20 12.77 -12.38
CA VAL A 509 5.62 13.22 -11.03
C VAL A 509 6.23 12.04 -10.26
N ALA A 510 5.61 10.85 -10.29
CA ALA A 510 6.15 9.66 -9.63
C ALA A 510 7.54 9.28 -10.17
N LEU A 511 7.72 9.27 -11.49
CA LEU A 511 9.03 9.00 -12.12
C LEU A 511 10.05 10.09 -11.78
N GLY A 512 9.66 11.36 -11.81
CA GLY A 512 10.53 12.49 -11.50
C GLY A 512 11.06 12.48 -10.06
N LEU A 513 10.21 12.09 -9.12
CA LEU A 513 10.60 11.96 -7.70
C LEU A 513 11.69 10.91 -7.50
N VAL A 514 11.56 9.76 -8.17
CA VAL A 514 12.51 8.64 -8.00
C VAL A 514 13.76 8.82 -8.87
N ALA A 515 13.64 9.43 -10.05
CA ALA A 515 14.79 9.67 -10.92
C ALA A 515 15.80 10.66 -10.33
N ARG A 516 15.33 11.59 -9.47
CA ARG A 516 16.16 12.69 -8.95
C ARG A 516 17.14 12.25 -7.85
N ASP A 517 16.79 11.24 -7.04
CA ASP A 517 17.53 10.96 -5.82
C ASP A 517 18.08 9.53 -5.77
N PRO A 518 19.40 9.34 -6.08
CA PRO A 518 20.06 8.06 -5.94
C PRO A 518 20.21 7.60 -4.48
N GLN A 519 20.14 8.48 -3.47
CA GLN A 519 20.25 8.11 -2.06
C GLN A 519 18.99 7.40 -1.54
N VAL A 520 17.85 7.68 -2.17
CA VAL A 520 16.60 6.93 -1.93
C VAL A 520 16.62 5.56 -2.61
N LEU A 521 17.58 5.31 -3.49
CA LEU A 521 17.76 4.06 -4.20
C LEU A 521 18.71 3.19 -3.38
N VAL A 522 18.15 2.36 -2.51
CA VAL A 522 18.90 1.26 -1.92
C VAL A 522 19.33 0.34 -3.06
N PRO A 523 20.55 -0.23 -3.06
CA PRO A 523 21.02 -1.14 -4.12
C PRO A 523 20.12 -2.38 -4.33
N ASP A 524 19.18 -2.63 -3.46
CA ASP A 524 18.25 -3.75 -3.55
C ASP A 524 17.21 -3.55 -4.64
N GLN A 525 17.22 -4.38 -5.65
CA GLN A 525 16.43 -4.25 -6.87
C GLN A 525 14.91 -4.16 -6.64
N TYR A 526 14.28 -5.15 -5.99
CA TYR A 526 12.85 -5.06 -5.70
C TYR A 526 12.54 -3.88 -4.78
N TRP A 527 13.42 -3.61 -3.80
CA TRP A 527 13.24 -2.51 -2.86
C TRP A 527 13.19 -1.14 -3.56
N THR A 528 13.94 -0.96 -4.63
CA THR A 528 13.87 0.25 -5.45
C THR A 528 12.67 0.21 -6.41
N ALA A 529 12.43 -0.94 -7.07
CA ALA A 529 11.33 -1.10 -8.03
C ALA A 529 9.95 -0.83 -7.43
N ARG A 530 9.77 -1.02 -6.11
CA ARG A 530 8.50 -0.75 -5.41
C ARG A 530 7.97 0.66 -5.63
N ARG A 531 8.85 1.64 -5.80
CA ARG A 531 8.46 3.05 -5.97
C ARG A 531 7.78 3.35 -7.29
N TYR A 532 7.95 2.49 -8.29
CA TYR A 532 7.30 2.62 -9.60
C TYR A 532 5.95 1.90 -9.66
N LEU A 533 5.74 0.97 -8.75
CA LEU A 533 4.54 0.13 -8.73
C LEU A 533 3.24 0.90 -8.48
N PRO A 534 3.19 1.96 -7.65
CA PRO A 534 1.92 2.66 -7.42
C PRO A 534 1.30 3.30 -8.66
N VAL A 535 2.12 3.80 -9.60
CA VAL A 535 1.60 4.52 -10.78
C VAL A 535 2.32 4.16 -12.06
N ALA A 536 3.65 4.26 -12.08
CA ALA A 536 4.41 4.25 -13.34
C ALA A 536 4.29 2.91 -14.09
N LEU A 537 4.47 1.78 -13.42
CA LEU A 537 4.34 0.46 -14.04
C LEU A 537 2.91 0.16 -14.51
N PRO A 538 1.84 0.39 -13.73
CA PRO A 538 0.47 0.18 -14.19
C PRO A 538 0.08 1.07 -15.37
N VAL A 539 0.50 2.34 -15.37
CA VAL A 539 0.24 3.25 -16.49
C VAL A 539 1.00 2.80 -17.74
N THR A 540 2.26 2.37 -17.60
CA THR A 540 3.05 1.81 -18.70
C THR A 540 2.37 0.58 -19.31
N ALA A 541 1.92 -0.36 -18.48
CA ALA A 541 1.19 -1.54 -18.95
C ALA A 541 -0.13 -1.17 -19.67
N ALA A 542 -0.87 -0.18 -19.16
CA ALA A 542 -2.08 0.32 -19.80
C ALA A 542 -1.80 0.95 -21.17
N LEU A 543 -0.73 1.75 -21.29
CA LEU A 543 -0.32 2.38 -22.54
C LEU A 543 0.26 1.36 -23.53
N ALA A 544 0.98 0.34 -23.06
CA ALA A 544 1.43 -0.76 -23.91
C ALA A 544 0.24 -1.57 -24.45
N GLY A 545 -0.78 -1.85 -23.62
CA GLY A 545 -2.03 -2.47 -24.04
C GLY A 545 -2.80 -1.62 -25.07
N LEU A 546 -2.77 -0.30 -24.92
CA LEU A 546 -3.28 0.65 -25.90
C LEU A 546 -2.55 0.50 -27.24
N ALA A 547 -1.20 0.42 -27.23
CA ALA A 547 -0.41 0.25 -28.47
C ALA A 547 -0.78 -1.04 -29.20
N VAL A 548 -0.87 -2.17 -28.49
CA VAL A 548 -1.29 -3.46 -29.06
C VAL A 548 -2.68 -3.34 -29.71
N ALA A 549 -3.62 -2.67 -29.05
CA ALA A 549 -4.97 -2.49 -29.59
C ALA A 549 -5.01 -1.58 -30.82
N LEU A 550 -4.23 -0.49 -30.83
CA LEU A 550 -4.13 0.40 -32.00
C LEU A 550 -3.49 -0.31 -33.18
N ALA A 551 -2.42 -1.07 -32.94
CA ALA A 551 -1.76 -1.90 -33.93
C ALA A 551 -2.72 -2.97 -34.52
N TRP A 552 -3.45 -3.67 -33.66
CA TRP A 552 -4.48 -4.62 -34.08
C TRP A 552 -5.57 -3.96 -34.94
N GLY A 553 -5.95 -2.73 -34.62
CA GLY A 553 -6.88 -1.94 -35.41
C GLY A 553 -6.37 -1.55 -36.80
N ALA A 554 -5.05 -1.48 -36.98
CA ALA A 554 -4.41 -1.12 -38.24
C ALA A 554 -4.32 -2.27 -39.25
N ARG A 555 -4.55 -3.54 -38.86
CA ARG A 555 -4.37 -4.75 -39.69
C ARG A 555 -5.07 -4.71 -41.05
N ARG A 556 -6.15 -3.91 -41.18
CA ARG A 556 -6.92 -3.76 -42.42
C ARG A 556 -6.39 -2.67 -43.37
N ARG A 557 -5.28 -2.00 -43.00
CA ARG A 557 -4.69 -0.89 -43.75
C ARG A 557 -3.56 -1.33 -44.72
N GLY A 558 -3.64 -2.55 -45.25
CA GLY A 558 -2.65 -3.12 -46.13
C GLY A 558 -1.47 -3.78 -45.43
N ARG A 559 -0.39 -4.11 -46.18
CA ARG A 559 0.77 -4.87 -45.69
C ARG A 559 1.47 -4.23 -44.50
N GLY A 560 1.67 -2.91 -44.49
CA GLY A 560 2.27 -2.20 -43.38
C GLY A 560 1.42 -2.26 -42.10
N GLY A 561 0.09 -2.14 -42.24
CA GLY A 561 -0.83 -2.31 -41.10
C GLY A 561 -0.83 -3.71 -40.52
N LEU A 562 -0.71 -4.73 -41.37
CA LEU A 562 -0.55 -6.13 -40.93
C LEU A 562 0.76 -6.36 -40.19
N ALA A 563 1.88 -5.84 -40.70
CA ALA A 563 3.17 -5.95 -40.04
C ALA A 563 3.16 -5.37 -38.60
N VAL A 564 2.59 -4.17 -38.43
CA VAL A 564 2.47 -3.54 -37.12
C VAL A 564 1.53 -4.35 -36.21
N ALA A 565 0.43 -4.92 -36.77
CA ALA A 565 -0.51 -5.74 -36.00
C ALA A 565 0.09 -7.07 -35.52
N VAL A 566 1.14 -7.56 -36.13
CA VAL A 566 1.91 -8.75 -35.68
C VAL A 566 3.02 -8.33 -34.73
N LEU A 567 3.77 -7.27 -35.06
CA LEU A 567 4.94 -6.84 -34.26
C LEU A 567 4.55 -6.39 -32.84
N ALA A 568 3.45 -5.64 -32.68
CA ALA A 568 3.09 -5.14 -31.35
C ALA A 568 2.67 -6.25 -30.36
N PRO A 569 1.85 -7.26 -30.72
CA PRO A 569 1.62 -8.41 -29.84
C PRO A 569 2.90 -9.24 -29.57
N LEU A 570 3.80 -9.36 -30.55
CA LEU A 570 5.08 -10.06 -30.37
C LEU A 570 5.96 -9.33 -29.34
N LEU A 571 6.07 -8.01 -29.42
CA LEU A 571 6.79 -7.20 -28.43
C LEU A 571 6.14 -7.31 -27.05
N ALA A 572 4.80 -7.34 -26.98
CA ALA A 572 4.08 -7.55 -25.73
C ALA A 572 4.33 -8.95 -25.13
N ALA A 573 4.39 -9.97 -25.98
CA ALA A 573 4.74 -11.33 -25.54
C ALA A 573 6.19 -11.41 -25.04
N LEU A 574 7.13 -10.75 -25.71
CA LEU A 574 8.52 -10.65 -25.26
C LEU A 574 8.65 -9.89 -23.95
N ALA A 575 7.91 -8.78 -23.78
CA ALA A 575 7.85 -8.04 -22.53
C ALA A 575 7.32 -8.92 -21.38
N LEU A 576 6.25 -9.66 -21.62
CA LEU A 576 5.64 -10.56 -20.65
C LEU A 576 6.58 -11.71 -20.29
N ALA A 577 7.19 -12.35 -21.28
CA ALA A 577 8.12 -13.46 -21.07
C ALA A 577 9.36 -13.02 -20.27
N GLY A 578 9.96 -11.87 -20.63
CA GLY A 578 11.07 -11.29 -19.88
C GLY A 578 10.68 -11.03 -18.41
N SER A 579 9.57 -10.35 -18.19
CA SER A 579 9.10 -10.02 -16.83
C SER A 579 8.73 -11.27 -16.01
N LEU A 580 8.16 -12.32 -16.61
CA LEU A 580 7.91 -13.59 -15.93
C LEU A 580 9.20 -14.34 -15.60
N SER A 581 10.21 -14.26 -16.46
CA SER A 581 11.56 -14.78 -16.17
C SER A 581 12.15 -14.10 -14.95
N ASP A 582 12.04 -12.77 -14.89
CA ASP A 582 12.51 -11.95 -13.77
C ASP A 582 11.72 -12.22 -12.47
N ALA A 583 10.44 -12.61 -12.59
CA ALA A 583 9.58 -12.97 -11.47
C ALA A 583 9.84 -14.39 -10.91
N ARG A 584 10.70 -15.19 -11.53
CA ARG A 584 10.88 -16.61 -11.18
C ARG A 584 11.12 -16.83 -9.69
N GLN A 585 12.05 -16.08 -9.09
CA GLN A 585 12.35 -16.17 -7.65
C GLN A 585 11.13 -15.79 -6.82
N ALA A 586 10.46 -14.69 -7.18
CA ALA A 586 9.24 -14.25 -6.49
C ALA A 586 8.08 -15.25 -6.58
N LEU A 587 8.04 -16.12 -7.59
CA LEU A 587 7.02 -17.15 -7.74
C LEU A 587 7.35 -18.45 -6.99
N THR A 588 8.63 -18.81 -6.89
CA THR A 588 9.08 -20.12 -6.39
C THR A 588 9.57 -20.10 -4.94
N VAL A 589 10.02 -18.94 -4.46
CA VAL A 589 10.52 -18.78 -3.09
C VAL A 589 9.45 -18.14 -2.21
N THR A 590 9.32 -18.61 -1.00
CA THR A 590 8.56 -17.94 0.08
C THR A 590 9.56 -17.38 1.08
N GLU A 591 9.67 -16.05 1.14
CA GLU A 591 10.56 -15.42 2.11
C GLU A 591 10.05 -15.66 3.53
N PHE A 592 10.98 -15.85 4.47
CA PHE A 592 10.71 -16.12 5.88
C PHE A 592 9.94 -17.43 6.16
N ASP A 593 9.89 -18.36 5.19
CA ASP A 593 9.22 -19.64 5.38
C ASP A 593 9.82 -20.40 6.58
N GLY A 594 8.94 -20.92 7.46
CA GLY A 594 9.32 -21.62 8.67
C GLY A 594 9.90 -20.76 9.80
N VAL A 595 10.12 -19.45 9.60
CA VAL A 595 10.64 -18.55 10.66
C VAL A 595 9.64 -18.39 11.83
N PRO A 596 8.34 -18.23 11.61
CA PRO A 596 7.38 -18.16 12.72
C PRO A 596 7.47 -19.34 13.68
N GLN A 597 7.60 -20.56 13.16
CA GLN A 597 7.74 -21.79 13.97
C GLN A 597 9.09 -21.86 14.69
N GLN A 598 10.13 -21.26 14.12
CA GLN A 598 11.43 -21.15 14.80
C GLN A 598 11.36 -20.16 15.96
N VAL A 599 10.66 -19.03 15.78
CA VAL A 599 10.40 -18.06 16.86
C VAL A 599 9.62 -18.71 18.00
N ASP A 600 8.58 -19.48 17.71
CA ASP A 600 7.80 -20.21 18.73
C ASP A 600 8.69 -21.17 19.55
N ARG A 601 9.65 -21.85 18.90
CA ARG A 601 10.62 -22.72 19.59
C ARG A 601 11.61 -21.94 20.45
N ILE A 602 12.04 -20.75 20.01
CA ILE A 602 12.92 -19.88 20.79
C ILE A 602 12.15 -19.33 22.00
N ASP A 603 10.90 -18.89 21.80
CA ASP A 603 10.03 -18.44 22.88
C ASP A 603 9.79 -19.50 23.96
N ALA A 604 9.67 -20.77 23.56
CA ALA A 604 9.52 -21.88 24.50
C ALA A 604 10.71 -22.05 25.46
N LEU A 605 11.89 -21.49 25.18
CA LEU A 605 13.03 -21.43 26.11
C LEU A 605 12.87 -20.32 27.17
N ILE A 606 11.97 -19.35 26.94
CA ILE A 606 11.71 -18.22 27.84
C ILE A 606 10.54 -18.58 28.74
N THR A 607 10.84 -19.03 29.94
CA THR A 607 9.86 -19.58 30.91
C THR A 607 9.66 -18.66 32.11
N GLY A 608 8.57 -18.87 32.83
CA GLY A 608 8.19 -18.10 34.01
C GLY A 608 7.09 -17.09 33.78
N GLU A 609 6.65 -16.48 34.86
CA GLU A 609 5.59 -15.47 34.83
C GLU A 609 6.20 -14.11 34.52
N ASP A 610 5.64 -13.40 33.55
CA ASP A 610 6.04 -12.05 33.13
C ASP A 610 7.57 -11.86 32.94
N PRO A 611 8.23 -12.62 32.03
CA PRO A 611 9.66 -12.54 31.84
C PRO A 611 10.04 -11.25 31.08
N LEU A 612 11.12 -10.58 31.57
CA LEU A 612 11.77 -9.51 30.83
C LEU A 612 12.79 -10.11 29.86
N VAL A 613 12.70 -9.73 28.58
CA VAL A 613 13.60 -10.19 27.52
C VAL A 613 14.49 -9.06 27.03
N LEU A 614 15.77 -9.16 27.27
CA LEU A 614 16.78 -8.25 26.73
C LEU A 614 17.27 -8.79 25.39
N MET A 615 17.09 -8.02 24.32
CA MET A 615 17.53 -8.41 22.98
C MET A 615 18.88 -7.78 22.66
N GLY A 616 19.85 -8.60 22.33
CA GLY A 616 21.15 -8.16 21.83
C GLY A 616 21.05 -7.55 20.42
N PRO A 617 22.08 -6.82 19.97
CA PRO A 617 22.13 -6.28 18.62
C PRO A 617 22.25 -7.38 17.56
N GLY A 618 21.90 -7.06 16.34
CA GLY A 618 21.93 -7.95 15.18
C GLY A 618 20.55 -8.10 14.53
N TYR A 619 20.54 -8.25 13.23
CA TYR A 619 19.29 -8.28 12.46
C TYR A 619 18.32 -9.39 12.91
N ALA A 620 18.85 -10.60 13.14
CA ALA A 620 18.04 -11.74 13.57
C ALA A 620 17.40 -11.51 14.97
N ALA A 621 18.19 -11.01 15.93
CA ALA A 621 17.68 -10.72 17.27
C ALA A 621 16.82 -9.44 17.26
N TRP A 622 17.41 -8.32 16.83
CA TRP A 622 16.79 -7.00 16.89
C TRP A 622 15.63 -6.82 15.91
N GLY A 623 15.81 -7.23 14.64
CA GLY A 623 14.84 -6.97 13.57
C GLY A 623 13.74 -8.03 13.44
N VAL A 624 14.04 -9.28 13.78
CA VAL A 624 13.12 -10.42 13.58
C VAL A 624 12.51 -10.89 14.89
N LEU A 625 13.35 -11.28 15.86
CA LEU A 625 12.86 -11.90 17.11
C LEU A 625 12.22 -10.88 18.06
N GLY A 626 12.87 -9.73 18.30
CA GLY A 626 12.40 -8.77 19.30
C GLY A 626 10.94 -8.36 19.09
N PRO A 627 10.59 -7.82 17.90
CA PRO A 627 9.20 -7.45 17.61
C PRO A 627 8.23 -8.63 17.66
N ALA A 628 8.66 -9.84 17.27
CA ALA A 628 7.82 -11.03 17.32
C ALA A 628 7.55 -11.49 18.76
N LEU A 629 8.56 -11.45 19.62
CA LEU A 629 8.40 -11.78 21.04
C LEU A 629 7.49 -10.80 21.76
N GLU A 630 7.61 -9.49 21.45
CA GLU A 630 6.76 -8.45 22.03
C GLU A 630 5.31 -8.59 21.55
N LEU A 631 5.08 -8.51 20.24
CA LEU A 631 3.75 -8.31 19.68
C LEU A 631 2.96 -9.61 19.46
N ARG A 632 3.65 -10.72 19.24
CA ARG A 632 3.00 -11.99 18.96
C ARG A 632 2.98 -12.90 20.19
N GLN A 633 4.06 -12.89 20.98
CA GLN A 633 4.18 -13.74 22.16
C GLN A 633 3.82 -13.01 23.48
N GLY A 634 3.60 -11.67 23.40
CA GLY A 634 3.24 -10.86 24.56
C GLY A 634 4.35 -10.82 25.62
N ARG A 635 5.62 -10.87 25.20
CA ARG A 635 6.78 -10.74 26.09
C ARG A 635 7.12 -9.28 26.28
N ASP A 636 7.58 -8.92 27.47
CA ASP A 636 8.14 -7.59 27.74
C ASP A 636 9.58 -7.53 27.20
N VAL A 637 9.78 -6.86 26.06
CA VAL A 637 11.04 -6.87 25.32
C VAL A 637 11.73 -5.52 25.39
N VAL A 638 13.01 -5.53 25.75
CA VAL A 638 13.90 -4.37 25.71
C VAL A 638 15.02 -4.60 24.70
N MET A 639 15.14 -3.68 23.76
CA MET A 639 16.17 -3.74 22.75
C MET A 639 17.44 -3.03 23.22
N LEU A 640 18.51 -3.79 23.37
CA LEU A 640 19.83 -3.24 23.70
C LEU A 640 20.49 -2.73 22.41
N ARG A 641 20.69 -1.43 22.31
CA ARG A 641 21.48 -0.83 21.24
C ARG A 641 22.94 -0.72 21.66
N ALA A 642 23.85 -1.06 20.75
CA ALA A 642 25.23 -0.67 20.92
C ALA A 642 25.34 0.87 20.81
N ALA A 643 25.92 1.50 21.82
CA ALA A 643 26.24 2.93 21.73
C ALA A 643 27.19 3.15 20.54
N ARG A 644 26.87 4.11 19.67
CA ARG A 644 27.76 4.57 18.61
C ARG A 644 28.74 5.54 19.22
N ASP A 645 30.01 5.14 19.30
CA ASP A 645 31.12 6.02 19.58
C ASP A 645 32.03 6.02 18.35
N ASP A 646 32.16 7.16 17.69
CA ASP A 646 33.09 7.44 16.59
C ASP A 646 33.19 6.37 15.48
N GLY A 647 32.07 5.79 15.07
CA GLY A 647 32.02 4.82 13.99
C GLY A 647 32.33 3.36 14.37
N ALA A 648 32.72 3.08 15.59
CA ALA A 648 32.84 1.71 16.10
C ALA A 648 31.57 1.34 16.90
N GLN A 649 30.96 0.22 16.57
CA GLN A 649 29.92 -0.38 17.40
C GLN A 649 30.57 -0.87 18.70
N ARG A 650 30.43 -0.14 19.77
CA ARG A 650 30.73 -0.68 21.10
C ARG A 650 29.56 -1.57 21.54
N THR A 651 29.85 -2.81 21.77
CA THR A 651 28.95 -3.75 22.40
C THR A 651 28.65 -3.31 23.82
N ALA A 652 27.36 -3.18 24.15
CA ALA A 652 26.93 -2.98 25.53
C ALA A 652 27.43 -4.15 26.37
N THR A 653 28.26 -3.87 27.34
CA THR A 653 28.74 -4.88 28.26
C THR A 653 27.87 -4.87 29.53
N LEU A 654 27.48 -6.02 30.02
CA LEU A 654 26.85 -6.15 31.34
C LEU A 654 27.84 -5.74 32.47
N ASP A 655 29.01 -5.29 32.11
CA ASP A 655 30.09 -4.85 33.01
C ASP A 655 29.88 -3.46 33.60
N ASP A 656 28.90 -2.67 33.10
CA ASP A 656 28.52 -1.42 33.75
C ASP A 656 27.95 -1.75 35.15
N PRO A 657 28.62 -1.34 36.25
CA PRO A 657 28.19 -1.70 37.61
C PRO A 657 26.79 -1.15 37.95
N ARG A 658 26.33 -0.09 37.27
CA ARG A 658 24.99 0.45 37.48
C ARG A 658 23.96 -0.45 36.82
N PHE A 659 24.22 -0.81 35.54
CA PHE A 659 23.37 -1.69 34.80
C PHE A 659 23.27 -3.08 35.41
N SER A 660 24.42 -3.66 35.85
CA SER A 660 24.46 -4.94 36.55
C SER A 660 23.64 -4.92 37.84
N ARG A 661 23.76 -3.86 38.67
CA ARG A 661 22.93 -3.70 39.87
C ARG A 661 21.45 -3.59 39.59
N TRP A 662 21.05 -2.79 38.57
CA TRP A 662 19.67 -2.68 38.17
C TRP A 662 19.13 -4.03 37.68
N LEU A 663 19.87 -4.75 36.83
CA LEU A 663 19.49 -6.08 36.36
C LEU A 663 19.36 -7.06 37.52
N GLY A 664 20.27 -7.03 38.45
CA GLY A 664 20.22 -7.87 39.66
C GLY A 664 18.98 -7.56 40.52
N ALA A 665 18.57 -6.30 40.60
CA ALA A 665 17.34 -5.91 41.29
C ALA A 665 16.07 -6.40 40.53
N VAL A 666 16.06 -6.30 39.21
CA VAL A 666 14.95 -6.80 38.37
C VAL A 666 14.90 -8.33 38.41
N ALA A 667 16.04 -9.01 38.26
CA ALA A 667 16.13 -10.47 38.28
C ALA A 667 15.68 -11.12 39.59
N ARG A 668 15.68 -10.37 40.71
CA ARG A 668 15.08 -10.79 41.98
C ARG A 668 13.58 -10.73 42.03
N ARG A 669 12.96 -9.95 41.16
CA ARG A 669 11.49 -9.71 41.13
C ARG A 669 10.80 -10.55 40.07
N ARG A 670 11.43 -10.73 38.91
CA ARG A 670 10.89 -11.48 37.76
C ARG A 670 12.01 -12.15 36.96
N PRO A 671 11.72 -13.17 36.15
CA PRO A 671 12.72 -13.79 35.27
C PRO A 671 13.25 -12.79 34.25
N VAL A 672 14.56 -12.72 34.07
CA VAL A 672 15.23 -11.90 33.07
C VAL A 672 15.99 -12.81 32.12
N TYR A 673 15.78 -12.60 30.82
CA TYR A 673 16.48 -13.33 29.78
C TYR A 673 17.29 -12.38 28.89
N LEU A 674 18.42 -12.86 28.40
CA LEU A 674 19.20 -12.21 27.36
C LEU A 674 19.20 -13.12 26.14
N VAL A 675 18.75 -12.57 24.99
CA VAL A 675 18.72 -13.25 23.70
C VAL A 675 19.71 -12.60 22.75
N THR A 676 20.63 -13.38 22.20
CA THR A 676 21.69 -12.89 21.31
C THR A 676 21.75 -13.71 20.02
N ALA A 677 22.25 -13.11 18.93
CA ALA A 677 22.44 -13.78 17.65
C ALA A 677 23.94 -13.81 17.30
N ASN A 678 24.49 -14.99 16.98
CA ASN A 678 25.87 -15.21 16.50
C ASN A 678 27.00 -14.64 17.37
N VAL A 679 26.70 -14.09 18.52
CA VAL A 679 27.69 -13.49 19.38
C VAL A 679 27.79 -14.37 20.61
N PRO A 680 29.00 -14.83 20.99
CA PRO A 680 29.20 -15.33 22.33
C PRO A 680 28.66 -14.24 23.27
N PRO A 681 27.99 -14.60 24.37
CA PRO A 681 27.35 -13.65 25.25
C PRO A 681 28.31 -12.48 25.40
N PHE A 682 27.97 -11.34 24.83
CA PHE A 682 28.74 -10.12 24.80
C PHE A 682 29.59 -10.06 26.01
N GLY A 683 30.93 -10.04 26.00
CA GLY A 683 31.65 -9.99 27.26
C GLY A 683 30.73 -9.86 28.47
N ILE A 684 29.77 -10.82 28.58
CA ILE A 684 28.97 -11.00 29.77
C ILE A 684 30.04 -11.44 30.72
N ALA A 685 30.75 -10.42 31.21
CA ALA A 685 31.93 -10.62 31.93
C ALA A 685 31.57 -11.58 33.05
N SER A 686 32.37 -12.57 33.17
CA SER A 686 32.47 -13.41 34.34
C SER A 686 32.50 -12.63 35.67
N ASN A 687 32.52 -11.30 35.62
CA ASN A 687 32.69 -10.34 36.69
C ASN A 687 31.46 -9.46 37.00
N ALA A 688 30.34 -9.63 36.32
CA ALA A 688 29.11 -8.93 36.72
C ALA A 688 28.64 -9.49 38.06
N ALA A 689 29.03 -8.86 39.16
CA ALA A 689 28.79 -9.35 40.51
C ALA A 689 27.31 -9.53 40.87
N ASP A 690 26.41 -8.79 40.18
CA ASP A 690 25.00 -8.73 40.53
C ASP A 690 24.10 -9.66 39.70
N VAL A 691 24.55 -10.15 38.54
CA VAL A 691 23.82 -11.12 37.70
C VAL A 691 24.74 -12.18 37.14
N ARG A 692 24.26 -13.42 37.09
CA ARG A 692 24.98 -14.57 36.54
C ARG A 692 24.21 -15.09 35.31
N PRO A 693 24.82 -15.08 34.11
CA PRO A 693 24.20 -15.68 32.95
C PRO A 693 24.25 -17.21 33.03
N GLU A 694 23.09 -17.82 32.88
CA GLU A 694 22.92 -19.27 32.80
C GLU A 694 22.41 -19.61 31.41
N THR A 695 23.13 -20.45 30.67
CA THR A 695 22.69 -20.88 29.33
C THR A 695 21.43 -21.73 29.46
N VAL A 696 20.35 -21.27 28.85
CA VAL A 696 19.08 -22.02 28.75
C VAL A 696 19.11 -22.91 27.52
N GLY A 697 19.53 -22.37 26.38
CA GLY A 697 19.63 -23.11 25.16
C GLY A 697 20.12 -22.26 23.98
N SER A 698 20.38 -22.93 22.87
CA SER A 698 20.73 -22.29 21.62
C SER A 698 20.00 -22.99 20.46
N LEU A 699 19.36 -22.23 19.59
CA LEU A 699 18.60 -22.73 18.46
C LEU A 699 19.00 -21.98 17.19
N PRO A 700 19.04 -22.64 16.02
CA PRO A 700 19.24 -21.95 14.76
C PRO A 700 17.97 -21.17 14.38
N LEU A 701 18.17 -19.98 13.81
CA LEU A 701 17.16 -19.19 13.12
C LEU A 701 17.58 -19.07 11.65
N ALA A 702 16.96 -19.83 10.80
CA ALA A 702 17.23 -19.84 9.36
C ALA A 702 16.22 -18.93 8.63
N ILE A 703 16.73 -17.88 8.00
CA ILE A 703 15.93 -16.86 7.29
C ILE A 703 16.23 -16.97 5.80
N THR A 704 15.26 -17.40 5.02
CA THR A 704 15.36 -17.44 3.56
C THR A 704 14.83 -16.15 2.99
N GLN A 705 15.63 -15.47 2.15
CA GLN A 705 15.27 -14.24 1.45
C GLN A 705 15.75 -14.30 0.01
N ILE A 706 15.02 -13.62 -0.88
CA ILE A 706 15.44 -13.41 -2.26
C ILE A 706 16.63 -12.45 -2.24
N ASP A 707 17.68 -12.83 -2.98
CA ASP A 707 18.94 -12.08 -3.04
C ASP A 707 18.77 -10.84 -3.93
N GLN A 708 18.58 -9.69 -3.29
CA GLN A 708 18.28 -8.41 -3.96
C GLN A 708 19.58 -7.63 -4.23
N ARG A 709 20.43 -8.11 -5.11
CA ARG A 709 21.69 -7.43 -5.46
C ARG A 709 21.50 -6.33 -6.49
N VAL A 710 22.51 -5.45 -6.58
CA VAL A 710 22.62 -4.45 -7.64
C VAL A 710 22.91 -5.15 -8.98
N GLY A 711 22.29 -4.71 -10.07
CA GLY A 711 22.65 -5.13 -11.43
C GLY A 711 21.59 -5.94 -12.17
N GLY A 712 20.36 -5.97 -11.69
CA GLY A 712 19.23 -6.61 -12.40
C GLY A 712 18.23 -7.29 -11.47
N PRO A 713 17.11 -7.79 -12.00
CA PRO A 713 16.15 -8.55 -11.24
C PRO A 713 16.78 -9.75 -10.52
N PRO A 714 16.34 -10.09 -9.31
CA PRO A 714 16.92 -11.17 -8.52
C PRO A 714 16.85 -12.52 -9.23
N THR A 715 17.98 -13.22 -9.31
CA THR A 715 18.07 -14.54 -9.94
C THR A 715 18.32 -15.68 -8.94
N SER A 716 18.58 -15.34 -7.68
CA SER A 716 18.91 -16.26 -6.60
C SER A 716 18.20 -15.91 -5.31
N HIS A 717 18.24 -16.83 -4.35
CA HIS A 717 17.87 -16.60 -2.96
C HIS A 717 18.98 -17.13 -2.05
N ALA A 718 19.02 -16.61 -0.84
CA ALA A 718 19.98 -17.04 0.18
C ALA A 718 19.24 -17.41 1.45
N THR A 719 19.74 -18.39 2.19
CA THR A 719 19.33 -18.70 3.54
C THR A 719 20.46 -18.32 4.48
N GLN A 720 20.24 -17.31 5.31
CA GLN A 720 21.11 -16.95 6.40
C GLN A 720 20.69 -17.72 7.64
N THR A 721 21.62 -18.37 8.31
CA THR A 721 21.36 -19.08 9.57
C THR A 721 22.15 -18.41 10.69
N ASP A 722 21.44 -17.87 11.64
CA ASP A 722 22.00 -17.27 12.85
C ASP A 722 21.76 -18.20 14.04
N GLN A 723 22.79 -18.40 14.89
CA GLN A 723 22.62 -19.11 16.15
C GLN A 723 22.06 -18.17 17.22
N ILE A 724 20.87 -18.45 17.67
CA ILE A 724 20.21 -17.69 18.72
C ILE A 724 20.46 -18.37 20.05
N ALA A 725 21.18 -17.69 20.94
CA ALA A 725 21.43 -18.12 22.27
C ALA A 725 20.51 -17.39 23.26
N VAL A 726 19.94 -18.17 24.19
CA VAL A 726 19.05 -17.69 25.25
C VAL A 726 19.75 -17.95 26.59
N TYR A 727 19.97 -16.88 27.35
CA TYR A 727 20.56 -16.92 28.69
C TYR A 727 19.53 -16.43 29.70
N ARG A 728 19.38 -17.11 30.81
CA ARG A 728 18.70 -16.61 32.00
C ARG A 728 19.70 -15.82 32.84
N LEU A 729 19.35 -14.60 33.20
CA LEU A 729 20.15 -13.78 34.08
C LEU A 729 19.70 -14.01 35.54
N ALA A 730 20.33 -14.95 36.21
CA ALA A 730 20.08 -15.22 37.63
C ALA A 730 20.68 -14.10 38.49
N PRO A 731 20.05 -13.74 39.63
CA PRO A 731 20.66 -12.82 40.59
C PRO A 731 22.02 -13.36 41.08
N GLY A 732 23.03 -12.51 41.06
CA GLY A 732 24.34 -12.85 41.64
C GLY A 732 24.25 -13.06 43.15
N THR A 733 25.09 -13.91 43.68
CA THR A 733 25.15 -14.22 45.11
C THR A 733 25.82 -13.10 45.92
N GLY A 734 25.64 -11.85 45.62
CA GLY A 734 26.21 -10.64 46.20
C GLY A 734 27.28 -10.93 47.28
N ARG A 735 28.55 -10.89 46.91
CA ARG A 735 29.65 -10.89 47.89
C ARG A 735 29.93 -9.50 48.38
#